data_272390952613b861c757937b3c430f9d
#
_entry.id   272390952613b861c757937b3c430f9d
#
_cell.length_a   1.000
_cell.length_b   1.000
_cell.length_c   1.000
_cell.angle_alpha   90.00
_cell.angle_beta   90.00
_cell.angle_gamma   90.00
#
_symmetry.space_group_name_H-M   'P 1'
#
loop_
_entity.id
_entity.type
_entity.pdbx_description
1 polymer ?
#
loop_
_entity_poly.entity_id
_entity_poly.type
_entity_poly.pdbx_seq_one_letter_code
_entity_poly.pdbx_strand_id
1 'polypeptide(L)'
;MRTSFFKRAFAVVLAAVALVSCGKKEFTVTIGSAHEFRGDYKNFVLSGEFLAESGSAACVAFHDDGTGSGYQVLLHGGPIDGTIKTGSLLHVRNLYRALEDEGEWTPLEIAVRGKNISVKVKGEDVVCYTEPDKPFRIPECSKMLLGHGKISILGGHGTVSFKDLTIKRLPDDAVNPCDTLPPIDESSDKAIRLQQEDFPVIDWHVHLKGGLTAQMAHAMSMNYGINYGVAPNAGAGGVGRMLANDEEVYEYFDEVKDMPFLRGVQGEGRKWTADFSSEALGVFDYLFTDAMTIVDQKGRIARIYRNEEVRPEGLSDQKYMDLIVDQTVKILSNEPADIFANAFFLPEFLNDRFDQMWTPERVARVLDVMEKNGIALEISARYLIPNEYIIREAKKRGIKFTFGTNNVDANFGRLEYSIDMARKCGLTKDDMWFPNLSTRASRPTVIYNNFSGENGKTVLFNGKDLSGWVPVTESETEEPVFKVEDGIIVVSGKPNGYLRTARQYGDYTLHVEWKWIGKGTNSGIFQRVQEGDKVWPVAYECQLMAGRAGDIVGLGGGRIKEVPYDPAVKFPMKKRVHSGAQIELPDGEWNRAEIICKGDKMTVYINGSLENVVTLSHKTGYIALQSEGGPLAFRNVFIE
;
A
#
# COMPACT_ATOMS: atom_id res chain seq x y z
N MET A 1 1.42 -17.26 15.63
CA MET A 1 2.70 -17.37 16.40
C MET A 1 3.66 -16.18 16.25
N ARG A 2 3.43 -15.22 15.36
CA ARG A 2 4.29 -14.03 15.15
C ARG A 2 3.97 -12.80 16.02
N THR A 3 2.81 -12.74 16.63
CA THR A 3 2.31 -11.58 17.39
C THR A 3 2.74 -11.53 18.86
N SER A 4 3.36 -12.61 19.35
CA SER A 4 3.95 -12.64 20.72
C SER A 4 5.32 -11.95 20.79
N PHE A 5 5.92 -11.57 19.67
CA PHE A 5 7.28 -11.05 19.61
C PHE A 5 7.39 -9.59 20.10
N PHE A 6 6.43 -8.74 19.76
CA PHE A 6 6.46 -7.34 20.22
C PHE A 6 6.25 -7.21 21.75
N LYS A 7 5.37 -8.01 22.33
CA LYS A 7 5.16 -8.01 23.81
C LYS A 7 6.34 -8.52 24.63
N ARG A 8 7.26 -9.30 24.05
CA ARG A 8 8.44 -9.84 24.74
C ARG A 8 9.76 -9.09 24.48
N ALA A 9 9.88 -8.36 23.38
CA ALA A 9 11.11 -7.66 23.03
C ALA A 9 11.35 -6.39 23.87
N PHE A 10 10.31 -5.74 24.37
CA PHE A 10 10.44 -4.52 25.16
C PHE A 10 10.51 -4.72 26.67
N ALA A 11 10.27 -5.94 27.19
CA ALA A 11 10.20 -6.20 28.64
C ALA A 11 11.53 -6.63 29.29
N VAL A 12 12.59 -6.85 28.53
CA VAL A 12 13.89 -7.28 29.11
C VAL A 12 15.05 -6.63 28.36
N VAL A 13 15.40 -5.38 28.68
CA VAL A 13 16.75 -4.87 28.40
C VAL A 13 17.20 -3.93 29.51
N LEU A 14 17.79 -4.49 30.52
CA LEU A 14 18.75 -3.84 31.40
C LEU A 14 20.12 -4.47 31.13
N ALA A 15 20.81 -4.02 30.08
CA ALA A 15 22.26 -4.20 29.96
C ALA A 15 22.83 -3.31 28.85
N ALA A 16 23.79 -2.49 29.24
CA ALA A 16 24.65 -1.65 28.43
C ALA A 16 24.05 -0.30 27.98
N VAL A 17 23.87 0.64 28.91
CA VAL A 17 23.80 2.06 28.62
C VAL A 17 25.18 2.52 28.16
N ALA A 18 25.36 2.73 26.87
CA ALA A 18 26.48 3.50 26.36
C ALA A 18 26.17 4.99 26.58
N LEU A 19 26.71 5.56 27.65
CA LEU A 19 26.70 7.01 27.87
C LEU A 19 27.57 7.67 26.79
N VAL A 20 26.95 8.15 25.72
CA VAL A 20 27.63 8.91 24.67
C VAL A 20 27.41 10.40 24.89
N SER A 21 28.50 11.12 25.06
CA SER A 21 28.53 12.58 25.19
C SER A 21 28.05 13.25 23.91
N CYS A 22 27.38 14.37 24.05
CA CYS A 22 27.01 15.31 23.00
C CYS A 22 28.20 15.55 22.04
N GLY A 23 28.11 15.05 20.79
CA GLY A 23 29.19 15.22 19.80
C GLY A 23 29.13 14.35 18.55
N LYS A 24 28.35 13.27 18.51
CA LYS A 24 28.17 12.49 17.29
C LYS A 24 26.99 13.03 16.48
N LYS A 25 27.27 13.51 15.27
CA LYS A 25 26.25 13.89 14.30
C LYS A 25 25.37 12.73 13.84
N GLU A 26 25.89 11.51 13.97
CA GLU A 26 25.23 10.27 13.53
C GLU A 26 25.48 9.14 14.54
N PHE A 27 24.45 8.33 14.80
CA PHE A 27 24.53 7.10 15.61
C PHE A 27 23.47 6.10 15.18
N THR A 28 23.64 4.85 15.59
CA THR A 28 22.77 3.73 15.20
C THR A 28 22.27 2.99 16.43
N VAL A 29 21.02 2.54 16.39
CA VAL A 29 20.44 1.61 17.37
C VAL A 29 20.10 0.29 16.69
N THR A 30 20.31 -0.79 17.44
CA THR A 30 19.97 -2.16 17.04
C THR A 30 19.20 -2.84 18.17
N ILE A 31 18.70 -4.04 17.93
CA ILE A 31 17.95 -4.80 18.92
C ILE A 31 18.70 -4.85 20.26
N GLY A 32 18.01 -4.48 21.33
CA GLY A 32 18.57 -4.47 22.67
C GLY A 32 19.51 -3.30 22.99
N SER A 33 19.72 -2.37 22.06
CA SER A 33 20.46 -1.12 22.33
C SER A 33 19.51 0.03 22.64
N ALA A 34 20.03 1.03 23.37
CA ALA A 34 19.32 2.26 23.65
C ALA A 34 20.28 3.45 23.61
N HIS A 35 19.77 4.60 23.16
CA HIS A 35 20.45 5.89 23.25
C HIS A 35 19.62 6.81 24.15
N GLU A 36 20.13 7.18 25.32
CA GLU A 36 19.43 8.03 26.29
C GLU A 36 19.96 9.46 26.21
N PHE A 37 19.06 10.45 26.09
CA PHE A 37 19.39 11.88 26.18
C PHE A 37 19.42 12.33 27.63
N ARG A 38 20.49 13.03 28.01
CA ARG A 38 20.63 13.56 29.38
C ARG A 38 19.63 14.69 29.63
N GLY A 39 18.82 14.52 30.64
CA GLY A 39 17.91 15.57 31.12
C GLY A 39 16.57 15.04 31.54
N ASP A 40 15.78 15.95 32.05
CA ASP A 40 14.38 15.77 32.39
C ASP A 40 13.58 16.75 31.52
N TYR A 41 12.64 16.23 30.73
CA TYR A 41 11.93 16.98 29.70
C TYR A 41 10.42 16.96 29.99
N LYS A 42 9.81 18.15 29.92
CA LYS A 42 8.37 18.36 30.03
C LYS A 42 7.83 18.73 28.64
N ASN A 43 8.09 19.96 28.21
CA ASN A 43 7.79 20.42 26.86
C ASN A 43 9.07 20.48 26.04
N PHE A 44 9.02 19.94 24.84
CA PHE A 44 10.20 19.85 23.97
C PHE A 44 9.83 19.73 22.49
N VAL A 45 10.81 19.95 21.63
CA VAL A 45 10.83 19.53 20.24
C VAL A 45 12.09 18.70 20.05
N LEU A 46 11.94 17.44 19.68
CA LEU A 46 13.00 16.59 19.15
C LEU A 46 12.90 16.62 17.64
N SER A 47 13.98 16.95 16.96
CA SER A 47 14.03 16.98 15.49
C SER A 47 15.36 16.47 14.95
N GLY A 48 15.36 15.92 13.75
CA GLY A 48 16.51 15.38 13.05
C GLY A 48 16.07 14.46 11.93
N GLU A 49 16.93 13.53 11.54
CA GLU A 49 16.61 12.55 10.49
C GLU A 49 16.92 11.14 10.99
N PHE A 50 16.15 10.18 10.50
CA PHE A 50 16.40 8.76 10.70
C PHE A 50 16.48 8.03 9.36
N LEU A 51 17.13 6.87 9.38
CA LEU A 51 17.20 5.93 8.27
C LEU A 51 16.98 4.52 8.83
N ALA A 52 15.90 3.88 8.42
CA ALA A 52 15.57 2.52 8.79
C ALA A 52 15.90 1.57 7.64
N GLU A 53 16.64 0.50 7.93
CA GLU A 53 16.79 -0.61 7.01
C GLU A 53 15.45 -1.34 6.85
N SER A 54 15.27 -2.05 5.73
CA SER A 54 14.04 -2.79 5.46
C SER A 54 13.66 -3.73 6.61
N GLY A 55 12.42 -3.61 7.08
CA GLY A 55 11.92 -4.40 8.21
C GLY A 55 12.48 -4.03 9.58
N SER A 56 13.31 -2.98 9.67
CA SER A 56 13.85 -2.51 10.95
C SER A 56 12.82 -1.72 11.74
N ALA A 57 12.99 -1.69 13.07
CA ALA A 57 12.13 -0.94 13.97
C ALA A 57 12.91 -0.33 15.14
N ALA A 58 12.57 0.89 15.50
CA ALA A 58 13.00 1.56 16.72
C ALA A 58 11.86 2.38 17.32
N CYS A 59 11.98 2.79 18.57
CA CYS A 59 11.03 3.68 19.21
C CYS A 59 11.73 4.89 19.83
N VAL A 60 11.12 6.07 19.70
CA VAL A 60 11.49 7.23 20.50
C VAL A 60 10.55 7.29 21.71
N ALA A 61 11.07 6.94 22.88
CA ALA A 61 10.36 6.98 24.14
C ALA A 61 10.55 8.34 24.83
N PHE A 62 9.51 8.89 25.44
CA PHE A 62 9.56 10.14 26.19
C PHE A 62 8.58 10.15 27.36
N HIS A 63 8.77 11.07 28.31
CA HIS A 63 8.10 11.09 29.61
C HIS A 63 8.21 9.74 30.31
N ASP A 64 9.36 9.11 30.14
CA ASP A 64 9.67 7.79 30.63
C ASP A 64 10.47 7.85 31.94
N ASP A 65 10.17 6.94 32.84
CA ASP A 65 10.88 6.78 34.13
C ASP A 65 12.21 5.99 34.00
N GLY A 66 12.60 5.65 32.77
CA GLY A 66 13.76 4.82 32.44
C GLY A 66 13.43 3.34 32.26
N THR A 67 12.16 2.98 32.30
CA THR A 67 11.70 1.60 32.08
C THR A 67 11.14 1.34 30.68
N GLY A 68 11.06 2.36 29.82
CA GLY A 68 10.45 2.31 28.50
C GLY A 68 8.92 2.30 28.53
N SER A 69 8.32 2.78 29.62
CA SER A 69 6.89 2.72 29.88
C SER A 69 6.12 4.03 29.54
N GLY A 70 6.83 5.11 29.16
CA GLY A 70 6.25 6.35 28.72
C GLY A 70 5.63 6.28 27.33
N TYR A 71 5.31 7.43 26.74
CA TYR A 71 4.89 7.48 25.34
C TYR A 71 6.01 7.03 24.40
N GLN A 72 5.63 6.38 23.32
CA GLN A 72 6.58 5.87 22.33
C GLN A 72 6.11 6.20 20.91
N VAL A 73 7.01 6.82 20.13
CA VAL A 73 6.82 7.02 18.69
C VAL A 73 7.58 5.93 17.95
N LEU A 74 6.87 5.12 17.16
CA LEU A 74 7.44 4.03 16.38
C LEU A 74 8.11 4.56 15.10
N LEU A 75 9.25 3.97 14.76
CA LEU A 75 9.92 4.07 13.47
C LEU A 75 9.99 2.66 12.88
N HIS A 76 9.12 2.37 11.92
CA HIS A 76 9.01 1.07 11.26
C HIS A 76 8.37 1.24 9.88
N GLY A 77 9.21 1.31 8.86
CA GLY A 77 8.79 1.45 7.48
C GLY A 77 8.24 0.16 6.86
N GLY A 78 8.03 0.21 5.57
CA GLY A 78 7.63 -0.94 4.76
C GLY A 78 6.17 -0.90 4.31
N PRO A 79 5.70 -2.01 3.69
CA PRO A 79 4.40 -2.06 3.02
C PRO A 79 3.21 -1.95 3.97
N ILE A 80 2.03 -1.65 3.41
CA ILE A 80 0.75 -1.69 4.11
C ILE A 80 0.36 -3.16 4.29
N ASP A 81 0.78 -3.77 5.39
CA ASP A 81 0.68 -5.21 5.66
C ASP A 81 -0.01 -5.56 6.99
N GLY A 82 -0.62 -4.55 7.63
CA GLY A 82 -1.27 -4.69 8.92
C GLY A 82 -0.35 -4.51 10.13
N THR A 83 0.93 -4.28 9.92
CA THR A 83 1.85 -3.86 10.99
C THR A 83 1.76 -2.35 11.22
N ILE A 84 1.94 -1.93 12.47
CA ILE A 84 1.96 -0.52 12.83
C ILE A 84 3.21 0.13 12.25
N LYS A 85 3.08 1.34 11.70
CA LYS A 85 4.10 2.03 10.90
C LYS A 85 4.68 3.26 11.59
N THR A 86 5.73 3.79 10.97
CA THR A 86 6.45 5.01 11.38
C THR A 86 5.51 6.17 11.68
N GLY A 87 5.83 6.91 12.71
CA GLY A 87 5.07 8.07 13.20
C GLY A 87 3.97 7.71 14.20
N SER A 88 3.63 6.42 14.36
CA SER A 88 2.62 6.00 15.33
C SER A 88 3.00 6.40 16.75
N LEU A 89 2.09 7.06 17.46
CA LEU A 89 2.11 7.12 18.90
C LEU A 89 1.49 5.81 19.41
N LEU A 90 2.35 4.84 19.73
CA LEU A 90 1.97 3.44 19.97
C LEU A 90 0.81 3.31 20.94
N HIS A 91 -0.15 2.47 20.59
CA HIS A 91 -1.38 2.17 21.35
C HIS A 91 -2.34 3.36 21.55
N VAL A 92 -2.00 4.55 21.05
CA VAL A 92 -2.83 5.77 21.18
C VAL A 92 -3.29 6.28 19.84
N ARG A 93 -2.36 6.35 18.87
CA ARG A 93 -2.61 6.74 17.47
C ARG A 93 -1.77 5.85 16.57
N ASN A 94 -2.24 4.63 16.31
CA ASN A 94 -1.58 3.67 15.44
C ASN A 94 -1.80 4.05 13.98
N LEU A 95 -0.73 4.07 13.21
CA LEU A 95 -0.74 4.31 11.76
C LEU A 95 -0.42 3.00 11.03
N TYR A 96 -0.98 2.83 9.84
CA TYR A 96 -0.79 1.62 9.01
C TYR A 96 -0.17 1.92 7.65
N ARG A 97 0.20 3.18 7.41
CA ARG A 97 0.98 3.62 6.25
C ARG A 97 2.19 4.41 6.72
N ALA A 98 3.36 4.06 6.17
CA ALA A 98 4.60 4.79 6.34
C ALA A 98 4.75 5.84 5.22
N LEU A 99 5.35 7.00 5.54
CA LEU A 99 5.65 8.07 4.58
C LEU A 99 7.12 8.08 4.17
N GLU A 100 8.01 7.43 4.93
CA GLU A 100 9.43 7.32 4.60
C GLU A 100 9.67 6.49 3.36
N ASP A 101 10.69 6.86 2.59
CA ASP A 101 11.24 6.04 1.50
C ASP A 101 12.32 5.12 2.07
N GLU A 102 12.27 3.85 1.65
CA GLU A 102 13.20 2.84 2.14
C GLU A 102 14.65 3.20 1.78
N GLY A 103 15.52 3.15 2.79
CA GLY A 103 16.94 3.43 2.62
C GLY A 103 17.27 4.90 2.39
N GLU A 104 16.34 5.82 2.67
CA GLU A 104 16.59 7.27 2.61
C GLU A 104 16.49 7.92 3.98
N TRP A 105 17.30 8.96 4.18
CA TRP A 105 17.23 9.79 5.37
C TRP A 105 15.91 10.55 5.40
N THR A 106 15.13 10.32 6.44
CA THR A 106 13.77 10.84 6.58
C THR A 106 13.71 11.85 7.74
N PRO A 107 13.28 13.09 7.50
CA PRO A 107 13.05 14.08 8.55
C PRO A 107 11.97 13.61 9.53
N LEU A 108 12.27 13.76 10.84
CA LEU A 108 11.40 13.44 11.96
C LEU A 108 11.33 14.62 12.91
N GLU A 109 10.12 14.99 13.32
CA GLU A 109 9.90 15.91 14.45
C GLU A 109 8.89 15.30 15.42
N ILE A 110 9.22 15.30 16.69
CA ILE A 110 8.31 14.92 17.79
C ILE A 110 8.26 16.12 18.75
N ALA A 111 7.09 16.64 19.00
CA ALA A 111 6.93 17.76 19.88
C ALA A 111 5.87 17.51 20.95
N VAL A 112 6.18 17.93 22.19
CA VAL A 112 5.25 17.98 23.30
C VAL A 112 5.07 19.42 23.73
N ARG A 113 3.82 19.91 23.73
CA ARG A 113 3.43 21.27 24.12
C ARG A 113 2.19 21.20 25.00
N GLY A 114 2.36 21.35 26.31
CA GLY A 114 1.28 21.16 27.26
C GLY A 114 0.69 19.75 27.18
N LYS A 115 -0.57 19.65 26.80
CA LYS A 115 -1.27 18.36 26.62
C LYS A 115 -1.20 17.81 25.20
N ASN A 116 -0.54 18.49 24.28
CA ASN A 116 -0.47 18.08 22.89
C ASN A 116 0.84 17.36 22.56
N ILE A 117 0.72 16.24 21.86
CA ILE A 117 1.81 15.50 21.23
C ILE A 117 1.59 15.57 19.72
N SER A 118 2.56 16.12 19.01
CA SER A 118 2.57 16.10 17.54
C SER A 118 3.78 15.32 17.00
N VAL A 119 3.56 14.60 15.93
CA VAL A 119 4.60 13.86 15.19
C VAL A 119 4.54 14.26 13.73
N LYS A 120 5.69 14.64 13.17
CA LYS A 120 5.86 14.89 11.73
C LYS A 120 6.87 13.92 11.14
N VAL A 121 6.53 13.40 9.98
CA VAL A 121 7.40 12.55 9.15
C VAL A 121 7.46 13.17 7.75
N LYS A 122 8.65 13.41 7.21
CA LYS A 122 8.86 14.13 5.93
C LYS A 122 8.23 15.53 5.90
N GLY A 123 8.05 16.15 7.07
CA GLY A 123 7.39 17.45 7.19
C GLY A 123 5.87 17.41 7.32
N GLU A 124 5.23 16.27 7.06
CA GLU A 124 3.79 16.08 7.20
C GLU A 124 3.40 15.72 8.64
N ASP A 125 2.36 16.33 9.16
CA ASP A 125 1.77 15.96 10.45
C ASP A 125 1.08 14.59 10.30
N VAL A 126 1.55 13.59 11.05
CA VAL A 126 0.97 12.24 11.03
C VAL A 126 0.22 11.90 12.32
N VAL A 127 0.55 12.57 13.41
CA VAL A 127 -0.16 12.50 14.68
C VAL A 127 -0.30 13.90 15.27
N CYS A 128 -1.49 14.25 15.72
CA CYS A 128 -1.77 15.43 16.53
C CYS A 128 -2.73 15.02 17.66
N TYR A 129 -2.17 14.56 18.76
CA TYR A 129 -2.91 14.03 19.89
C TYR A 129 -2.96 15.02 21.05
N THR A 130 -4.15 15.32 21.54
CA THR A 130 -4.33 16.07 22.77
C THR A 130 -4.81 15.14 23.88
N GLU A 131 -3.95 14.91 24.87
CA GLU A 131 -4.28 14.05 26.01
C GLU A 131 -5.44 14.67 26.82
N PRO A 132 -6.57 13.93 27.00
CA PRO A 132 -7.67 14.40 27.84
C PRO A 132 -7.30 14.36 29.33
N ASP A 133 -8.13 14.96 30.18
CA ASP A 133 -7.89 14.95 31.63
C ASP A 133 -7.91 13.54 32.25
N LYS A 134 -8.64 12.62 31.62
CA LYS A 134 -8.76 11.23 32.03
C LYS A 134 -8.54 10.31 30.83
N PRO A 135 -7.29 10.14 30.39
CA PRO A 135 -7.01 9.27 29.25
C PRO A 135 -7.33 7.81 29.60
N PHE A 136 -7.95 7.11 28.66
CA PHE A 136 -8.14 5.68 28.82
C PHE A 136 -6.82 4.95 28.54
N ARG A 137 -6.43 4.07 29.48
CA ARG A 137 -5.24 3.22 29.32
C ARG A 137 -5.56 1.82 29.82
N ILE A 138 -5.23 0.82 29.00
CA ILE A 138 -5.20 -0.58 29.46
C ILE A 138 -4.07 -0.75 30.50
N PRO A 139 -4.10 -1.79 31.34
CA PRO A 139 -3.09 -1.97 32.40
C PRO A 139 -1.65 -1.91 31.90
N GLU A 140 -1.37 -2.47 30.74
CA GLU A 140 -0.05 -2.49 30.11
C GLU A 140 0.44 -1.09 29.68
N CYS A 141 -0.48 -0.17 29.42
CA CYS A 141 -0.22 1.21 28.99
C CYS A 141 -0.45 2.23 30.12
N SER A 142 -0.65 1.79 31.36
CA SER A 142 -1.06 2.67 32.49
C SER A 142 -0.10 3.81 32.80
N LYS A 143 1.16 3.71 32.40
CA LYS A 143 2.18 4.75 32.59
C LYS A 143 2.32 5.70 31.37
N MET A 144 1.60 5.47 30.29
CA MET A 144 1.61 6.34 29.10
C MET A 144 0.79 7.60 29.37
N LEU A 145 1.37 8.52 30.12
CA LEU A 145 0.77 9.78 30.55
C LEU A 145 1.75 10.91 30.33
N LEU A 146 1.24 12.08 29.97
CA LEU A 146 2.04 13.30 29.91
C LEU A 146 2.45 13.74 31.32
N GLY A 147 3.68 14.23 31.43
CA GLY A 147 4.28 14.69 32.67
C GLY A 147 5.65 15.30 32.40
N HIS A 148 6.65 14.67 32.93
CA HIS A 148 8.07 14.96 32.63
C HIS A 148 8.86 13.64 32.78
N GLY A 149 10.03 13.58 32.17
CA GLY A 149 10.87 12.39 32.23
C GLY A 149 11.99 12.41 31.21
N LYS A 150 12.59 11.24 31.01
CA LYS A 150 13.67 11.05 30.05
C LYS A 150 13.15 10.95 28.62
N ILE A 151 14.05 11.18 27.68
CA ILE A 151 13.88 10.84 26.27
C ILE A 151 14.95 9.81 25.92
N SER A 152 14.53 8.72 25.28
CA SER A 152 15.42 7.64 24.83
C SER A 152 15.01 7.14 23.46
N ILE A 153 15.98 6.64 22.70
CA ILE A 153 15.73 5.89 21.47
C ILE A 153 16.03 4.43 21.76
N LEU A 154 15.03 3.58 21.56
CA LEU A 154 15.09 2.16 21.86
C LEU A 154 15.16 1.37 20.54
N GLY A 155 16.18 0.55 20.37
CA GLY A 155 16.28 -0.35 19.24
C GLY A 155 15.35 -1.56 19.39
N GLY A 156 14.49 -1.78 18.41
CA GLY A 156 13.51 -2.86 18.39
C GLY A 156 13.96 -4.07 17.58
N HIS A 157 14.06 -3.93 16.26
CA HIS A 157 14.46 -4.98 15.33
C HIS A 157 15.31 -4.37 14.22
N GLY A 158 16.31 -5.13 13.70
CA GLY A 158 17.19 -4.65 12.64
C GLY A 158 18.01 -3.44 13.06
N THR A 159 18.24 -2.52 12.13
CA THR A 159 19.12 -1.35 12.29
C THR A 159 18.36 -0.07 11.93
N VAL A 160 18.38 0.91 12.85
CA VAL A 160 17.90 2.27 12.59
C VAL A 160 19.00 3.27 12.94
N SER A 161 19.37 4.09 11.99
CA SER A 161 20.39 5.14 12.12
C SER A 161 19.74 6.51 12.29
N PHE A 162 20.43 7.40 13.00
CA PHE A 162 19.97 8.76 13.29
C PHE A 162 21.09 9.74 13.03
N LYS A 163 20.75 10.91 12.46
CA LYS A 163 21.66 12.03 12.30
C LYS A 163 21.01 13.37 12.69
N ASP A 164 21.84 14.29 13.08
CA ASP A 164 21.51 15.69 13.39
C ASP A 164 20.34 15.85 14.41
N LEU A 165 20.16 14.83 15.28
CA LEU A 165 19.13 14.87 16.32
C LEU A 165 19.42 15.98 17.33
N THR A 166 18.43 16.83 17.52
CA THR A 166 18.45 17.93 18.50
C THR A 166 17.21 17.88 19.37
N ILE A 167 17.35 18.27 20.64
CA ILE A 167 16.22 18.44 21.56
C ILE A 167 16.23 19.89 22.04
N LYS A 168 15.18 20.61 21.68
CA LYS A 168 14.92 21.98 22.19
C LYS A 168 13.89 21.90 23.29
N ARG A 169 14.26 22.30 24.50
CA ARG A 169 13.30 22.50 25.59
C ARG A 169 12.39 23.69 25.29
N LEU A 170 11.12 23.54 25.58
CA LEU A 170 10.14 24.59 25.44
C LEU A 170 9.70 25.08 26.83
N PRO A 171 9.16 26.33 26.94
CA PRO A 171 8.60 26.86 28.17
C PRO A 171 7.44 25.99 28.70
N ASP A 172 7.17 26.09 30.00
CA ASP A 172 6.11 25.35 30.66
C ASP A 172 4.69 25.71 30.17
N ASP A 173 4.53 26.92 29.65
CA ASP A 173 3.31 27.45 29.05
C ASP A 173 3.25 27.29 27.52
N ALA A 174 4.13 26.49 26.95
CA ALA A 174 4.11 26.20 25.51
C ALA A 174 2.77 25.59 25.09
N VAL A 175 2.20 26.18 24.04
CA VAL A 175 0.94 25.71 23.43
C VAL A 175 1.20 25.25 22.01
N ASN A 176 0.33 24.37 21.50
CA ASN A 176 0.39 23.97 20.11
C ASN A 176 0.00 25.17 19.23
N PRO A 177 0.83 25.52 18.22
CA PRO A 177 0.54 26.63 17.31
C PRO A 177 -0.59 26.31 16.31
N CYS A 178 -0.96 25.03 16.16
CA CYS A 178 -2.06 24.61 15.28
C CYS A 178 -3.38 24.65 16.04
N ASP A 179 -4.46 25.04 15.37
CA ASP A 179 -5.82 24.88 15.88
C ASP A 179 -6.09 23.37 16.00
N THR A 180 -6.09 22.90 17.23
CA THR A 180 -6.37 21.50 17.53
C THR A 180 -7.86 21.28 17.75
N LEU A 181 -8.37 20.20 17.23
CA LEU A 181 -9.69 19.74 17.61
C LEU A 181 -9.73 19.42 19.12
N PRO A 182 -10.87 19.61 19.78
CA PRO A 182 -10.97 19.33 21.21
C PRO A 182 -10.66 17.85 21.49
N PRO A 183 -10.07 17.55 22.65
CA PRO A 183 -9.77 16.17 23.02
C PRO A 183 -11.04 15.32 23.08
N ILE A 184 -10.93 14.07 22.65
CA ILE A 184 -12.03 13.11 22.67
C ILE A 184 -12.17 12.51 24.08
N ASP A 185 -13.40 12.21 24.51
CA ASP A 185 -13.63 11.39 25.70
C ASP A 185 -13.23 9.93 25.40
N GLU A 186 -12.01 9.58 25.74
CA GLU A 186 -11.44 8.25 25.51
C GLU A 186 -12.15 7.16 26.35
N SER A 187 -12.86 7.53 27.43
CA SER A 187 -13.55 6.55 28.28
C SER A 187 -14.72 5.88 27.59
N SER A 188 -15.35 6.56 26.63
CA SER A 188 -16.50 6.07 25.88
C SER A 188 -16.18 5.70 24.43
N ASP A 189 -15.05 6.16 23.88
CA ASP A 189 -14.70 5.91 22.49
C ASP A 189 -14.19 4.48 22.26
N LYS A 190 -14.93 3.74 21.43
CA LYS A 190 -14.63 2.33 21.14
C LYS A 190 -13.41 2.17 20.23
N ALA A 191 -13.16 3.11 19.33
CA ALA A 191 -12.03 3.04 18.40
C ALA A 191 -10.70 3.21 19.14
N ILE A 192 -10.65 4.17 20.08
CA ILE A 192 -9.47 4.39 20.92
C ILE A 192 -9.13 3.16 21.75
N ARG A 193 -10.16 2.49 22.31
CA ARG A 193 -9.96 1.26 23.08
C ARG A 193 -9.36 0.14 22.23
N LEU A 194 -9.85 -0.04 21.01
CA LEU A 194 -9.33 -1.04 20.08
C LEU A 194 -7.87 -0.82 19.72
N GLN A 195 -7.44 0.43 19.55
CA GLN A 195 -6.04 0.75 19.21
C GLN A 195 -5.08 0.29 20.30
N GLN A 196 -5.46 0.38 21.59
CA GLN A 196 -4.61 -0.08 22.68
C GLN A 196 -4.47 -1.61 22.71
N GLU A 197 -5.39 -2.32 22.09
CA GLU A 197 -5.34 -3.78 21.91
C GLU A 197 -4.64 -4.18 20.59
N ASP A 198 -4.00 -3.25 19.89
CA ASP A 198 -3.40 -3.43 18.56
C ASP A 198 -4.39 -3.91 17.49
N PHE A 199 -5.67 -3.63 17.67
CA PHE A 199 -6.68 -3.91 16.67
C PHE A 199 -6.72 -2.77 15.63
N PRO A 200 -6.60 -3.07 14.32
CA PRO A 200 -6.64 -2.02 13.30
C PRO A 200 -8.00 -1.32 13.23
N VAL A 201 -8.01 -0.01 13.38
CA VAL A 201 -9.21 0.81 13.17
C VAL A 201 -8.98 1.68 11.95
N ILE A 202 -9.52 1.23 10.82
CA ILE A 202 -9.36 1.88 9.52
C ILE A 202 -10.72 2.00 8.87
N ASP A 203 -11.06 3.22 8.44
CA ASP A 203 -12.22 3.47 7.57
C ASP A 203 -11.77 3.39 6.12
N TRP A 204 -12.05 2.28 5.46
CA TRP A 204 -11.63 2.01 4.08
C TRP A 204 -12.55 2.65 3.02
N HIS A 205 -13.67 3.28 3.43
CA HIS A 205 -14.70 3.74 2.53
C HIS A 205 -15.08 5.21 2.77
N VAL A 206 -14.10 6.10 2.54
CA VAL A 206 -14.27 7.55 2.71
C VAL A 206 -14.23 8.24 1.34
N HIS A 207 -15.23 9.10 1.09
CA HIS A 207 -15.28 9.94 -0.10
C HIS A 207 -15.11 11.42 0.25
N LEU A 208 -14.31 12.15 -0.52
CA LEU A 208 -14.21 13.60 -0.40
C LEU A 208 -15.44 14.25 -1.03
N LYS A 209 -16.53 14.33 -0.25
CA LYS A 209 -17.82 14.90 -0.66
C LYS A 209 -18.54 15.59 0.50
N GLY A 210 -19.63 16.29 0.23
CA GLY A 210 -20.44 16.94 1.26
C GLY A 210 -19.66 17.99 2.08
N GLY A 211 -18.67 18.65 1.48
CA GLY A 211 -17.80 19.62 2.15
C GLY A 211 -16.55 19.04 2.81
N LEU A 212 -16.38 17.70 2.82
CA LEU A 212 -15.16 17.08 3.33
C LEU A 212 -13.99 17.28 2.36
N THR A 213 -12.95 17.96 2.82
CA THR A 213 -11.67 18.09 2.10
C THR A 213 -10.65 17.07 2.62
N ALA A 214 -9.59 16.80 1.86
CA ALA A 214 -8.50 15.91 2.29
C ALA A 214 -7.86 16.40 3.60
N GLN A 215 -7.64 17.71 3.74
CA GLN A 215 -7.09 18.32 4.95
C GLN A 215 -8.00 18.17 6.16
N MET A 216 -9.33 18.36 5.99
CA MET A 216 -10.30 18.14 7.07
C MET A 216 -10.34 16.66 7.47
N ALA A 217 -10.37 15.75 6.49
CA ALA A 217 -10.34 14.31 6.74
C ALA A 217 -9.08 13.93 7.52
N HIS A 218 -7.92 14.44 7.11
CA HIS A 218 -6.66 14.17 7.79
C HIS A 218 -6.65 14.72 9.23
N ALA A 219 -7.09 15.97 9.45
CA ALA A 219 -7.19 16.53 10.79
C ALA A 219 -8.11 15.72 11.71
N MET A 220 -9.26 15.30 11.21
CA MET A 220 -10.19 14.42 11.94
C MET A 220 -9.56 13.06 12.24
N SER A 221 -8.88 12.44 11.28
CA SER A 221 -8.17 11.17 11.47
C SER A 221 -7.12 11.27 12.58
N MET A 222 -6.29 12.30 12.55
CA MET A 222 -5.29 12.54 13.61
C MET A 222 -5.93 12.69 15.00
N ASN A 223 -7.07 13.37 15.09
CA ASN A 223 -7.77 13.58 16.36
C ASN A 223 -8.43 12.30 16.88
N TYR A 224 -9.14 11.56 16.01
CA TYR A 224 -9.83 10.32 16.39
C TYR A 224 -8.91 9.11 16.45
N GLY A 225 -7.76 9.15 15.81
CA GLY A 225 -6.87 8.01 15.70
C GLY A 225 -7.41 6.92 14.77
N ILE A 226 -8.34 7.25 13.90
CA ILE A 226 -8.87 6.35 12.87
C ILE A 226 -8.10 6.60 11.60
N ASN A 227 -7.42 5.58 11.09
CA ASN A 227 -6.84 5.64 9.76
C ASN A 227 -7.97 5.63 8.72
N TYR A 228 -7.74 6.20 7.56
CA TYR A 228 -8.75 6.28 6.51
C TYR A 228 -8.17 6.03 5.12
N GLY A 229 -9.03 5.47 4.29
CA GLY A 229 -8.78 5.28 2.88
C GLY A 229 -9.71 6.20 2.08
N VAL A 230 -9.11 7.12 1.33
CA VAL A 230 -9.86 8.05 0.48
C VAL A 230 -10.00 7.45 -0.89
N ALA A 231 -11.24 7.42 -1.39
CA ALA A 231 -11.57 6.82 -2.67
C ALA A 231 -12.45 7.76 -3.52
N PRO A 232 -12.01 8.16 -4.72
CA PRO A 232 -12.90 8.65 -5.76
C PRO A 232 -13.70 7.48 -6.34
N ASN A 233 -14.74 7.81 -7.11
CA ASN A 233 -15.47 6.82 -7.89
C ASN A 233 -14.88 6.72 -9.30
N ALA A 234 -14.75 5.51 -9.83
CA ALA A 234 -14.32 5.23 -11.20
C ALA A 234 -15.47 4.67 -12.03
N GLY A 235 -15.79 5.30 -13.15
CA GLY A 235 -16.91 4.93 -14.01
C GLY A 235 -18.10 5.91 -13.92
N ALA A 236 -19.31 5.45 -14.20
CA ALA A 236 -20.49 6.31 -14.30
C ALA A 236 -21.50 6.05 -13.19
N GLY A 237 -22.03 7.11 -12.61
CA GLY A 237 -23.22 7.07 -11.74
C GLY A 237 -22.98 7.31 -10.25
N GLY A 238 -21.73 7.47 -9.82
CA GLY A 238 -21.37 7.75 -8.43
C GLY A 238 -21.68 9.19 -7.98
N VAL A 239 -21.41 9.47 -6.72
CA VAL A 239 -21.53 10.78 -6.08
C VAL A 239 -20.18 11.19 -5.49
N GLY A 240 -19.78 12.44 -5.65
CA GLY A 240 -18.48 12.96 -5.25
C GLY A 240 -17.53 13.09 -6.44
N ARG A 241 -16.22 12.94 -6.21
CA ARG A 241 -15.26 12.98 -7.31
C ARG A 241 -15.39 11.72 -8.16
N MET A 242 -15.64 11.93 -9.44
CA MET A 242 -15.71 10.88 -10.45
C MET A 242 -14.45 10.93 -11.29
N LEU A 243 -13.93 9.76 -11.64
CA LEU A 243 -12.86 9.58 -12.61
C LEU A 243 -13.45 8.86 -13.82
N ALA A 244 -13.22 9.40 -15.02
CA ALA A 244 -13.82 8.89 -16.26
C ALA A 244 -12.83 8.16 -17.16
N ASN A 245 -11.54 8.35 -16.97
CA ASN A 245 -10.47 7.80 -17.79
C ASN A 245 -9.13 7.77 -17.04
N ASP A 246 -8.11 7.17 -17.66
CA ASP A 246 -6.78 7.01 -17.08
C ASP A 246 -6.08 8.33 -16.77
N GLU A 247 -6.27 9.36 -17.61
CA GLU A 247 -5.65 10.68 -17.40
C GLU A 247 -6.13 11.29 -16.08
N GLU A 248 -7.43 11.26 -15.81
CA GLU A 248 -8.00 11.73 -14.56
C GLU A 248 -7.55 10.91 -13.34
N VAL A 249 -7.28 9.61 -13.52
CA VAL A 249 -6.68 8.77 -12.46
C VAL A 249 -5.28 9.27 -12.11
N TYR A 250 -4.43 9.54 -13.10
CA TYR A 250 -3.06 10.02 -12.85
C TYR A 250 -3.05 11.43 -12.26
N GLU A 251 -3.92 12.32 -12.72
CA GLU A 251 -4.09 13.65 -12.13
C GLU A 251 -4.50 13.55 -10.66
N TYR A 252 -5.49 12.72 -10.35
CA TYR A 252 -5.92 12.51 -8.98
C TYR A 252 -4.80 11.87 -8.11
N PHE A 253 -4.09 10.89 -8.66
CA PHE A 253 -2.98 10.27 -7.95
C PHE A 253 -1.89 11.30 -7.61
N ASP A 254 -1.54 12.18 -8.54
CA ASP A 254 -0.55 13.25 -8.30
C ASP A 254 -0.99 14.24 -7.21
N GLU A 255 -2.29 14.48 -7.07
CA GLU A 255 -2.84 15.31 -5.99
C GLU A 255 -2.70 14.66 -4.59
N VAL A 256 -2.75 13.32 -4.53
CA VAL A 256 -2.89 12.60 -3.24
C VAL A 256 -1.71 11.70 -2.87
N LYS A 257 -0.72 11.52 -3.76
CA LYS A 257 0.39 10.56 -3.56
C LYS A 257 1.20 10.79 -2.28
N ASP A 258 1.38 12.07 -1.89
CA ASP A 258 2.16 12.48 -0.73
C ASP A 258 1.30 12.63 0.55
N MET A 259 -0.01 12.41 0.45
CA MET A 259 -0.90 12.49 1.61
C MET A 259 -0.77 11.24 2.50
N PRO A 260 -0.88 11.38 3.83
CA PRO A 260 -0.65 10.29 4.78
C PRO A 260 -1.82 9.29 4.90
N PHE A 261 -2.74 9.24 3.96
CA PHE A 261 -3.87 8.31 3.95
C PHE A 261 -3.70 7.18 2.94
N LEU A 262 -4.53 6.13 3.09
CA LEU A 262 -4.64 5.02 2.15
C LEU A 262 -5.41 5.47 0.91
N ARG A 263 -5.00 5.04 -0.27
CA ARG A 263 -5.56 5.49 -1.56
C ARG A 263 -6.38 4.37 -2.17
N GLY A 264 -7.70 4.54 -2.15
CA GLY A 264 -8.63 3.60 -2.78
C GLY A 264 -9.26 4.15 -4.05
N VAL A 265 -10.00 3.30 -4.74
CA VAL A 265 -10.95 3.69 -5.78
C VAL A 265 -12.15 2.77 -5.75
N GLN A 266 -13.35 3.34 -5.87
CA GLN A 266 -14.61 2.60 -5.96
C GLN A 266 -15.02 2.45 -7.42
N GLY A 267 -15.15 1.19 -7.87
CA GLY A 267 -15.71 0.87 -9.18
C GLY A 267 -17.23 1.06 -9.23
N GLU A 268 -17.70 1.88 -10.17
CA GLU A 268 -19.10 2.24 -10.34
C GLU A 268 -19.63 1.88 -11.73
N GLY A 269 -20.95 1.65 -11.83
CA GLY A 269 -21.65 1.60 -13.10
C GLY A 269 -21.38 0.38 -13.99
N ARG A 270 -20.72 -0.66 -13.51
CA ARG A 270 -20.46 -1.94 -14.21
C ARG A 270 -19.60 -1.87 -15.48
N LYS A 271 -19.28 -0.69 -15.99
CA LYS A 271 -18.39 -0.50 -17.14
C LYS A 271 -17.00 -0.01 -16.78
N TRP A 272 -16.76 0.31 -15.50
CA TRP A 272 -15.49 0.87 -15.04
C TRP A 272 -14.29 -0.02 -15.42
N THR A 273 -14.45 -1.33 -15.48
CA THR A 273 -13.39 -2.26 -15.91
C THR A 273 -13.03 -2.15 -17.39
N ALA A 274 -13.89 -1.48 -18.21
CA ALA A 274 -13.61 -1.22 -19.61
C ALA A 274 -13.15 0.23 -19.86
N ASP A 275 -13.45 1.12 -18.92
CA ASP A 275 -13.15 2.55 -19.05
C ASP A 275 -11.73 2.90 -18.55
N PHE A 276 -11.10 2.00 -17.75
CA PHE A 276 -9.77 2.20 -17.17
C PHE A 276 -8.84 1.05 -17.50
N SER A 277 -7.58 1.37 -17.75
CA SER A 277 -6.52 0.37 -17.84
C SER A 277 -6.21 -0.23 -16.46
N SER A 278 -5.66 -1.44 -16.46
CA SER A 278 -5.13 -2.06 -15.24
C SER A 278 -4.02 -1.21 -14.61
N GLU A 279 -3.32 -0.51 -15.46
CA GLU A 279 -2.25 0.40 -15.16
C GLU A 279 -2.72 1.57 -14.30
N ALA A 280 -3.72 2.28 -14.79
CA ALA A 280 -4.30 3.38 -14.05
C ALA A 280 -4.87 2.92 -12.71
N LEU A 281 -5.60 1.81 -12.71
CA LEU A 281 -6.13 1.25 -11.46
C LEU A 281 -5.02 0.73 -10.52
N GLY A 282 -3.85 0.38 -11.05
CA GLY A 282 -2.69 -0.10 -10.31
C GLY A 282 -2.03 0.94 -9.39
N VAL A 283 -2.28 2.24 -9.58
CA VAL A 283 -1.71 3.29 -8.71
C VAL A 283 -2.34 3.32 -7.31
N PHE A 284 -3.54 2.74 -7.16
CA PHE A 284 -4.25 2.71 -5.90
C PHE A 284 -3.77 1.60 -4.98
N ASP A 285 -3.77 1.85 -3.67
CA ASP A 285 -3.43 0.84 -2.66
C ASP A 285 -4.50 -0.27 -2.61
N TYR A 286 -5.77 0.04 -2.97
CA TYR A 286 -6.86 -0.93 -3.03
C TYR A 286 -7.97 -0.50 -3.99
N LEU A 287 -8.69 -1.51 -4.50
CA LEU A 287 -9.87 -1.35 -5.35
C LEU A 287 -11.07 -1.95 -4.64
N PHE A 288 -12.21 -1.30 -4.71
CA PHE A 288 -13.43 -1.90 -4.19
C PHE A 288 -14.62 -1.66 -5.11
N THR A 289 -15.57 -2.57 -5.04
CA THR A 289 -16.82 -2.51 -5.79
C THR A 289 -17.97 -2.84 -4.88
N ASP A 290 -19.16 -2.46 -5.29
CA ASP A 290 -20.39 -2.88 -4.65
C ASP A 290 -21.32 -3.60 -5.65
N ALA A 291 -22.43 -4.12 -5.16
CA ALA A 291 -23.49 -4.70 -5.98
C ALA A 291 -24.77 -3.84 -5.95
N MET A 292 -24.66 -2.55 -5.62
CA MET A 292 -25.80 -1.64 -5.54
C MET A 292 -26.26 -1.14 -6.90
N THR A 293 -25.47 -1.37 -7.94
CA THR A 293 -25.82 -1.12 -9.34
C THR A 293 -25.82 -2.46 -10.08
N ILE A 294 -26.94 -2.87 -10.60
CA ILE A 294 -27.15 -4.13 -11.33
C ILE A 294 -27.63 -3.88 -12.74
N VAL A 295 -27.52 -4.91 -13.59
CA VAL A 295 -28.13 -4.91 -14.92
C VAL A 295 -29.45 -5.70 -14.85
N ASP A 296 -30.56 -5.04 -15.16
CA ASP A 296 -31.88 -5.65 -15.15
C ASP A 296 -32.05 -6.64 -16.32
N GLN A 297 -33.20 -7.34 -16.36
CA GLN A 297 -33.52 -8.31 -17.41
C GLN A 297 -33.63 -7.69 -18.81
N LYS A 298 -33.81 -6.39 -18.92
CA LYS A 298 -33.86 -5.63 -20.18
C LYS A 298 -32.51 -5.04 -20.58
N GLY A 299 -31.44 -5.38 -19.83
CA GLY A 299 -30.10 -4.85 -20.06
C GLY A 299 -29.90 -3.40 -19.60
N ARG A 300 -30.82 -2.85 -18.79
CA ARG A 300 -30.72 -1.50 -18.27
C ARG A 300 -29.98 -1.51 -16.92
N ILE A 301 -29.19 -0.48 -16.69
CA ILE A 301 -28.57 -0.25 -15.38
C ILE A 301 -29.64 0.20 -14.39
N ALA A 302 -29.74 -0.48 -13.25
CA ALA A 302 -30.64 -0.18 -12.15
C ALA A 302 -29.87 -0.03 -10.84
N ARG A 303 -30.05 1.11 -10.17
CA ARG A 303 -29.44 1.39 -8.85
C ARG A 303 -30.38 0.93 -7.77
N ILE A 304 -30.06 -0.16 -7.09
CA ILE A 304 -30.95 -0.80 -6.12
C ILE A 304 -31.20 0.04 -4.84
N TYR A 305 -30.45 1.10 -4.65
CA TYR A 305 -30.66 2.10 -3.58
C TYR A 305 -31.61 3.24 -3.98
N ARG A 306 -32.20 3.20 -5.21
CA ARG A 306 -33.19 4.16 -5.69
C ARG A 306 -34.50 3.43 -5.97
N ASN A 307 -35.50 3.65 -5.12
CA ASN A 307 -36.79 2.95 -5.21
C ASN A 307 -37.48 3.10 -6.56
N GLU A 308 -37.34 4.28 -7.20
CA GLU A 308 -37.94 4.58 -8.51
C GLU A 308 -37.31 3.81 -9.69
N GLU A 309 -36.09 3.29 -9.52
CA GLU A 309 -35.38 2.56 -10.57
C GLU A 309 -35.54 1.03 -10.46
N VAL A 310 -35.98 0.52 -9.34
CA VAL A 310 -35.61 -0.83 -8.90
C VAL A 310 -36.71 -1.85 -8.93
N ARG A 311 -37.97 -1.48 -9.02
CA ARG A 311 -39.04 -2.48 -8.97
C ARG A 311 -39.32 -3.05 -10.36
N PRO A 312 -38.79 -4.25 -10.72
CA PRO A 312 -39.07 -4.85 -12.01
C PRO A 312 -40.56 -5.21 -12.07
N GLU A 313 -41.27 -4.72 -13.07
CA GLU A 313 -42.64 -5.14 -13.34
C GLU A 313 -42.69 -6.66 -13.55
N GLY A 314 -43.58 -7.34 -12.80
CA GLY A 314 -43.87 -8.76 -12.99
C GLY A 314 -42.93 -9.75 -12.32
N LEU A 315 -41.90 -9.32 -11.61
CA LEU A 315 -41.07 -10.22 -10.78
C LEU A 315 -41.62 -10.31 -9.34
N SER A 316 -41.66 -11.54 -8.80
CA SER A 316 -41.84 -11.72 -7.38
C SER A 316 -40.56 -11.29 -6.63
N ASP A 317 -40.70 -10.93 -5.34
CA ASP A 317 -39.57 -10.53 -4.50
C ASP A 317 -38.47 -11.59 -4.47
N GLN A 318 -38.83 -12.89 -4.46
CA GLN A 318 -37.88 -13.98 -4.48
C GLN A 318 -37.09 -14.07 -5.80
N LYS A 319 -37.75 -13.89 -6.95
CA LYS A 319 -37.08 -13.86 -8.26
C LYS A 319 -36.22 -12.62 -8.44
N TYR A 320 -36.64 -11.49 -7.87
CA TYR A 320 -35.83 -10.29 -7.86
C TYR A 320 -34.56 -10.48 -7.00
N MET A 321 -34.71 -11.13 -5.85
CA MET A 321 -33.58 -11.45 -5.00
C MET A 321 -32.59 -12.41 -5.69
N ASP A 322 -33.10 -13.42 -6.44
CA ASP A 322 -32.23 -14.30 -7.23
C ASP A 322 -31.44 -13.50 -8.29
N LEU A 323 -32.08 -12.52 -8.93
CA LEU A 323 -31.39 -11.62 -9.85
C LEU A 323 -30.26 -10.82 -9.15
N ILE A 324 -30.54 -10.27 -7.96
CA ILE A 324 -29.51 -9.54 -7.18
C ILE A 324 -28.34 -10.48 -6.86
N VAL A 325 -28.61 -11.69 -6.39
CA VAL A 325 -27.55 -12.68 -6.05
C VAL A 325 -26.73 -13.07 -7.30
N ASP A 326 -27.41 -13.36 -8.43
CA ASP A 326 -26.74 -13.72 -9.68
C ASP A 326 -25.83 -12.58 -10.18
N GLN A 327 -26.33 -11.33 -10.13
CA GLN A 327 -25.51 -10.17 -10.49
C GLN A 327 -24.35 -9.95 -9.52
N THR A 328 -24.58 -10.08 -8.22
CA THR A 328 -23.51 -9.98 -7.19
C THR A 328 -22.40 -11.00 -7.45
N VAL A 329 -22.77 -12.27 -7.65
CA VAL A 329 -21.80 -13.34 -7.97
C VAL A 329 -21.04 -13.02 -9.26
N LYS A 330 -21.74 -12.52 -10.29
CA LYS A 330 -21.11 -12.12 -11.55
C LYS A 330 -20.13 -10.96 -11.37
N ILE A 331 -20.50 -9.92 -10.61
CA ILE A 331 -19.63 -8.78 -10.29
C ILE A 331 -18.37 -9.26 -9.60
N LEU A 332 -18.51 -9.99 -8.49
CA LEU A 332 -17.38 -10.47 -7.69
C LEU A 332 -16.52 -11.53 -8.40
N SER A 333 -17.05 -12.17 -9.45
CA SER A 333 -16.28 -13.11 -10.29
C SER A 333 -15.46 -12.42 -11.37
N ASN A 334 -15.83 -11.21 -11.79
CA ASN A 334 -15.27 -10.59 -13.00
C ASN A 334 -14.61 -9.23 -12.74
N GLU A 335 -14.93 -8.53 -11.64
CA GLU A 335 -14.33 -7.24 -11.33
C GLU A 335 -13.11 -7.40 -10.42
N PRO A 336 -12.03 -6.63 -10.62
CA PRO A 336 -10.77 -6.76 -9.88
C PRO A 336 -10.86 -6.08 -8.51
N ALA A 337 -11.86 -6.41 -7.71
CA ALA A 337 -12.08 -5.81 -6.41
C ALA A 337 -11.31 -6.54 -5.31
N ASP A 338 -10.69 -5.76 -4.43
CA ASP A 338 -10.10 -6.23 -3.17
C ASP A 338 -11.15 -6.33 -2.06
N ILE A 339 -12.16 -5.45 -2.10
CA ILE A 339 -13.19 -5.33 -1.07
C ILE A 339 -14.58 -5.31 -1.71
N PHE A 340 -15.50 -6.09 -1.17
CA PHE A 340 -16.93 -6.00 -1.46
C PHE A 340 -17.57 -5.00 -0.48
N ALA A 341 -17.78 -3.78 -0.95
CA ALA A 341 -18.36 -2.69 -0.19
C ALA A 341 -19.88 -2.74 -0.17
N ASN A 342 -20.50 -2.12 0.85
CA ASN A 342 -21.95 -2.15 1.06
C ASN A 342 -22.56 -3.55 0.91
N ALA A 343 -21.82 -4.56 1.34
CA ALA A 343 -22.09 -5.96 1.07
C ALA A 343 -23.45 -6.38 1.62
N PHE A 344 -24.19 -7.16 0.84
CA PHE A 344 -25.52 -7.66 1.20
C PHE A 344 -26.62 -6.58 1.33
N PHE A 345 -26.42 -5.43 0.67
CA PHE A 345 -27.42 -4.38 0.63
C PHE A 345 -28.74 -4.89 0.02
N LEU A 346 -29.86 -4.41 0.56
CA LEU A 346 -31.20 -4.63 0.02
C LEU A 346 -31.90 -3.31 -0.32
N PRO A 347 -32.73 -3.29 -1.38
CA PRO A 347 -33.66 -2.19 -1.61
C PRO A 347 -34.59 -1.98 -0.39
N GLU A 348 -34.98 -0.74 -0.15
CA GLU A 348 -35.80 -0.35 1.01
C GLU A 348 -37.04 -1.22 1.19
N PHE A 349 -37.74 -1.56 0.11
CA PHE A 349 -38.97 -2.37 0.16
C PHE A 349 -38.74 -3.85 0.52
N LEU A 350 -37.51 -4.32 0.65
CA LEU A 350 -37.14 -5.67 1.09
C LEU A 350 -36.46 -5.69 2.47
N ASN A 351 -36.09 -4.54 3.01
CA ASN A 351 -35.24 -4.45 4.21
C ASN A 351 -35.87 -5.07 5.47
N ASP A 352 -37.18 -4.95 5.63
CA ASP A 352 -37.92 -5.55 6.74
C ASP A 352 -37.94 -7.09 6.73
N ARG A 353 -37.52 -7.69 5.61
CA ARG A 353 -37.46 -9.14 5.41
C ARG A 353 -36.04 -9.62 5.09
N PHE A 354 -35.03 -8.95 5.63
CA PHE A 354 -33.63 -9.21 5.33
C PHE A 354 -33.27 -10.70 5.40
N ASP A 355 -33.61 -11.38 6.52
CA ASP A 355 -33.29 -12.80 6.72
C ASP A 355 -34.07 -13.74 5.80
N GLN A 356 -35.24 -13.31 5.29
CA GLN A 356 -36.03 -14.07 4.31
C GLN A 356 -35.49 -13.91 2.89
N MET A 357 -34.83 -12.79 2.64
CA MET A 357 -34.24 -12.46 1.33
C MET A 357 -32.83 -13.03 1.21
N TRP A 358 -31.99 -12.81 2.22
CA TRP A 358 -30.65 -13.37 2.32
C TRP A 358 -30.67 -14.72 3.04
N THR A 359 -31.25 -15.74 2.36
CA THR A 359 -31.26 -17.10 2.87
C THR A 359 -29.83 -17.68 2.99
N PRO A 360 -29.61 -18.71 3.84
CA PRO A 360 -28.28 -19.34 3.95
C PRO A 360 -27.67 -19.76 2.62
N GLU A 361 -28.49 -20.26 1.66
CA GLU A 361 -28.04 -20.68 0.35
C GLU A 361 -27.56 -19.49 -0.51
N ARG A 362 -28.26 -18.36 -0.48
CA ARG A 362 -27.90 -17.14 -1.19
C ARG A 362 -26.62 -16.51 -0.60
N VAL A 363 -26.55 -16.46 0.73
CA VAL A 363 -25.36 -16.01 1.45
C VAL A 363 -24.14 -16.88 1.08
N ALA A 364 -24.29 -18.19 1.11
CA ALA A 364 -23.22 -19.13 0.75
C ALA A 364 -22.70 -18.86 -0.66
N ARG A 365 -23.57 -18.68 -1.65
CA ARG A 365 -23.16 -18.39 -3.05
C ARG A 365 -22.28 -17.13 -3.17
N VAL A 366 -22.61 -16.07 -2.42
CA VAL A 366 -21.82 -14.83 -2.42
C VAL A 366 -20.49 -15.04 -1.69
N LEU A 367 -20.51 -15.66 -0.52
CA LEU A 367 -19.29 -15.93 0.25
C LEU A 367 -18.33 -16.90 -0.46
N ASP A 368 -18.85 -17.89 -1.21
CA ASP A 368 -18.02 -18.84 -1.95
C ASP A 368 -17.20 -18.14 -3.05
N VAL A 369 -17.77 -17.15 -3.75
CA VAL A 369 -17.02 -16.37 -4.74
C VAL A 369 -16.04 -15.40 -4.08
N MET A 370 -16.37 -14.83 -2.93
CA MET A 370 -15.46 -13.98 -2.17
C MET A 370 -14.25 -14.78 -1.66
N GLU A 371 -14.49 -15.95 -1.07
CA GLU A 371 -13.44 -16.86 -0.61
C GLU A 371 -12.51 -17.26 -1.77
N LYS A 372 -13.09 -17.72 -2.88
CA LYS A 372 -12.35 -18.13 -4.08
C LYS A 372 -11.44 -17.01 -4.62
N ASN A 373 -11.92 -15.79 -4.62
CA ASN A 373 -11.21 -14.63 -5.21
C ASN A 373 -10.43 -13.81 -4.18
N GLY A 374 -10.45 -14.18 -2.89
CA GLY A 374 -9.77 -13.46 -1.82
C GLY A 374 -10.31 -12.04 -1.59
N ILE A 375 -11.61 -11.83 -1.81
CA ILE A 375 -12.27 -10.53 -1.66
C ILE A 375 -12.66 -10.34 -0.19
N ALA A 376 -12.31 -9.20 0.39
CA ALA A 376 -12.67 -8.85 1.76
C ALA A 376 -14.13 -8.39 1.88
N LEU A 377 -14.71 -8.59 3.05
CA LEU A 377 -16.08 -8.20 3.39
C LEU A 377 -16.09 -6.88 4.16
N GLU A 378 -16.71 -5.84 3.60
CA GLU A 378 -16.95 -4.61 4.35
C GLU A 378 -18.06 -4.80 5.37
N ILE A 379 -17.80 -4.38 6.62
CA ILE A 379 -18.82 -4.13 7.64
C ILE A 379 -19.18 -2.65 7.56
N SER A 380 -20.28 -2.36 6.90
CA SER A 380 -20.73 -0.98 6.60
C SER A 380 -21.43 -0.36 7.79
N ALA A 381 -20.84 0.68 8.36
CA ALA A 381 -21.44 1.41 9.48
C ALA A 381 -22.65 2.25 9.04
N ARG A 382 -22.70 2.68 7.79
CA ARG A 382 -23.82 3.47 7.25
C ARG A 382 -25.12 2.67 7.15
N TYR A 383 -25.03 1.48 6.57
CA TYR A 383 -26.22 0.66 6.30
C TYR A 383 -26.48 -0.40 7.37
N LEU A 384 -25.61 -0.49 8.37
CA LEU A 384 -25.68 -1.47 9.46
C LEU A 384 -25.72 -2.91 8.92
N ILE A 385 -24.90 -3.21 7.94
CA ILE A 385 -24.77 -4.51 7.26
C ILE A 385 -23.30 -4.92 7.14
N PRO A 386 -23.04 -6.25 6.93
CA PRO A 386 -23.96 -7.35 7.03
C PRO A 386 -24.31 -7.71 8.50
N ASN A 387 -25.30 -8.55 8.70
CA ASN A 387 -25.70 -9.01 10.04
C ASN A 387 -24.69 -10.02 10.65
N GLU A 388 -24.88 -10.35 11.93
CA GLU A 388 -24.02 -11.28 12.68
C GLU A 388 -23.85 -12.63 12.01
N TYR A 389 -24.93 -13.20 11.47
CA TYR A 389 -24.90 -14.51 10.81
C TYR A 389 -23.89 -14.50 9.63
N ILE A 390 -24.00 -13.52 8.76
CA ILE A 390 -23.15 -13.39 7.57
C ILE A 390 -21.69 -13.18 7.96
N ILE A 391 -21.42 -12.33 8.96
CA ILE A 391 -20.04 -12.08 9.44
C ILE A 391 -19.44 -13.37 10.00
N ARG A 392 -20.19 -14.14 10.78
CA ARG A 392 -19.71 -15.41 11.32
C ARG A 392 -19.45 -16.46 10.24
N GLU A 393 -20.32 -16.54 9.22
CA GLU A 393 -20.12 -17.44 8.08
C GLU A 393 -18.92 -17.05 7.22
N ALA A 394 -18.72 -15.75 7.02
CA ALA A 394 -17.53 -15.23 6.31
C ALA A 394 -16.23 -15.54 7.11
N LYS A 395 -16.24 -15.34 8.42
CA LYS A 395 -15.09 -15.67 9.28
C LYS A 395 -14.73 -17.16 9.22
N LYS A 396 -15.72 -18.05 9.25
CA LYS A 396 -15.48 -19.51 9.14
C LYS A 396 -14.77 -19.90 7.85
N ARG A 397 -14.96 -19.14 6.77
CA ARG A 397 -14.31 -19.31 5.47
C ARG A 397 -12.94 -18.65 5.37
N GLY A 398 -12.50 -17.93 6.43
CA GLY A 398 -11.25 -17.17 6.41
C GLY A 398 -11.30 -15.88 5.58
N ILE A 399 -12.49 -15.43 5.18
CA ILE A 399 -12.69 -14.14 4.53
C ILE A 399 -12.27 -13.03 5.49
N LYS A 400 -11.48 -12.08 5.01
CA LYS A 400 -11.00 -10.93 5.79
C LYS A 400 -12.05 -9.82 5.80
N PHE A 401 -11.92 -8.89 6.75
CA PHE A 401 -12.90 -7.84 6.99
C PHE A 401 -12.31 -6.45 6.87
N THR A 402 -13.14 -5.51 6.42
CA THR A 402 -12.86 -4.07 6.45
C THR A 402 -14.00 -3.34 7.16
N PHE A 403 -13.72 -2.13 7.64
CA PHE A 403 -14.75 -1.21 8.10
C PHE A 403 -14.95 -0.09 7.08
N GLY A 404 -16.18 0.40 6.94
CA GLY A 404 -16.47 1.51 6.03
C GLY A 404 -17.62 2.38 6.51
N THR A 405 -17.39 3.70 6.48
CA THR A 405 -18.45 4.69 6.78
C THR A 405 -19.31 4.95 5.55
N ASN A 406 -18.76 4.93 4.33
CA ASN A 406 -19.43 5.42 3.12
C ASN A 406 -20.15 6.75 3.39
N ASN A 407 -19.39 7.74 3.85
CA ASN A 407 -19.92 9.03 4.32
C ASN A 407 -20.78 9.74 3.26
N VAL A 408 -21.81 10.44 3.72
CA VAL A 408 -22.69 11.28 2.86
C VAL A 408 -22.31 12.75 2.90
N ASP A 409 -21.70 13.17 4.00
CA ASP A 409 -21.26 14.53 4.29
C ASP A 409 -19.84 14.52 4.87
N ALA A 410 -19.44 15.56 5.55
CA ALA A 410 -18.12 15.68 6.17
C ALA A 410 -17.92 14.77 7.40
N ASN A 411 -18.92 14.04 7.87
CA ASN A 411 -18.80 13.09 8.97
C ASN A 411 -18.35 11.73 8.46
N PHE A 412 -17.17 11.27 8.90
CA PHE A 412 -16.65 9.94 8.60
C PHE A 412 -16.07 9.31 9.87
N GLY A 413 -15.65 8.04 9.78
CA GLY A 413 -15.05 7.33 10.92
C GLY A 413 -16.04 6.97 12.03
N ARG A 414 -17.35 7.08 11.81
CA ARG A 414 -18.38 6.60 12.71
C ARG A 414 -18.57 5.11 12.53
N LEU A 415 -17.69 4.36 13.17
CA LEU A 415 -17.55 2.92 12.98
C LEU A 415 -18.18 2.09 14.10
N GLU A 416 -19.08 2.69 14.90
CA GLU A 416 -19.65 2.04 16.10
C GLU A 416 -20.28 0.69 15.77
N TYR A 417 -21.09 0.61 14.71
CA TYR A 417 -21.68 -0.65 14.27
C TYR A 417 -20.61 -1.68 13.87
N SER A 418 -19.66 -1.25 13.07
CA SER A 418 -18.59 -2.13 12.57
C SER A 418 -17.76 -2.68 13.72
N ILE A 419 -17.41 -1.85 14.70
CA ILE A 419 -16.69 -2.24 15.91
C ILE A 419 -17.52 -3.18 16.79
N ASP A 420 -18.81 -2.87 17.01
CA ASP A 420 -19.69 -3.71 17.81
C ASP A 420 -19.86 -5.10 17.19
N MET A 421 -20.02 -5.15 15.86
CA MET A 421 -20.14 -6.41 15.14
C MET A 421 -18.83 -7.20 15.14
N ALA A 422 -17.68 -6.52 15.01
CA ALA A 422 -16.37 -7.17 15.13
C ALA A 422 -16.21 -7.83 16.51
N ARG A 423 -16.53 -7.11 17.57
CA ARG A 423 -16.50 -7.64 18.96
C ARG A 423 -17.47 -8.79 19.14
N LYS A 424 -18.73 -8.61 18.72
CA LYS A 424 -19.80 -9.60 18.85
C LYS A 424 -19.48 -10.91 18.11
N CYS A 425 -18.85 -10.81 16.95
CA CYS A 425 -18.43 -11.97 16.14
C CYS A 425 -17.05 -12.51 16.52
N GLY A 426 -16.37 -11.89 17.49
CA GLY A 426 -15.06 -12.31 17.97
C GLY A 426 -13.97 -12.13 16.91
N LEU A 427 -14.05 -11.08 16.07
CA LEU A 427 -12.99 -10.75 15.12
C LEU A 427 -11.75 -10.30 15.90
N THR A 428 -10.60 -10.70 15.38
CA THR A 428 -9.28 -10.34 15.87
C THR A 428 -8.55 -9.50 14.82
N LYS A 429 -7.41 -8.94 15.15
CA LYS A 429 -6.58 -8.23 14.16
C LYS A 429 -6.19 -9.08 12.96
N ASP A 430 -6.05 -10.40 13.19
CA ASP A 430 -5.69 -11.34 12.12
C ASP A 430 -6.86 -11.60 11.16
N ASP A 431 -8.08 -11.23 11.51
CA ASP A 431 -9.25 -11.29 10.64
C ASP A 431 -9.38 -10.03 9.76
N MET A 432 -8.66 -8.95 10.07
CA MET A 432 -8.75 -7.70 9.32
C MET A 432 -7.94 -7.78 8.01
N TRP A 433 -8.47 -7.11 6.99
CA TRP A 433 -7.88 -7.09 5.65
C TRP A 433 -6.84 -5.99 5.51
N PHE A 434 -5.80 -6.30 4.74
CA PHE A 434 -4.80 -5.33 4.27
C PHE A 434 -4.43 -5.62 2.81
N PRO A 435 -4.00 -4.61 2.04
CA PRO A 435 -3.60 -4.78 0.66
C PRO A 435 -2.50 -5.82 0.49
N ASN A 436 -2.67 -6.69 -0.50
CA ASN A 436 -1.63 -7.59 -0.95
C ASN A 436 -1.51 -7.46 -2.47
N LEU A 437 -0.59 -6.62 -2.93
CA LEU A 437 -0.41 -6.33 -4.34
C LEU A 437 -0.02 -7.58 -5.15
N SER A 438 0.68 -8.54 -4.55
CA SER A 438 1.05 -9.78 -5.22
C SER A 438 -0.17 -10.66 -5.51
N THR A 439 -1.16 -10.72 -4.61
CA THR A 439 -2.41 -11.47 -4.87
C THR A 439 -3.29 -10.76 -5.87
N ARG A 440 -3.30 -9.43 -5.90
CA ARG A 440 -4.02 -8.65 -6.93
C ARG A 440 -3.47 -8.96 -8.31
N ALA A 441 -2.16 -8.97 -8.49
CA ALA A 441 -1.50 -9.28 -9.75
C ALA A 441 -1.76 -10.72 -10.24
N SER A 442 -2.01 -11.67 -9.35
CA SER A 442 -2.28 -13.06 -9.69
C SER A 442 -3.75 -13.37 -10.03
N ARG A 443 -4.67 -12.43 -9.73
CA ARG A 443 -6.10 -12.64 -10.06
C ARG A 443 -6.31 -12.60 -11.56
N PRO A 444 -7.03 -13.59 -12.14
CA PRO A 444 -7.49 -13.48 -13.52
C PRO A 444 -8.54 -12.35 -13.58
N THR A 445 -8.18 -11.21 -14.12
CA THR A 445 -9.08 -10.07 -14.27
C THR A 445 -9.44 -9.88 -15.73
N VAL A 446 -10.68 -9.50 -16.00
CA VAL A 446 -11.15 -9.15 -17.34
C VAL A 446 -10.34 -7.97 -17.91
N ILE A 447 -9.77 -7.14 -17.04
CA ILE A 447 -8.91 -6.01 -17.41
C ILE A 447 -7.65 -6.47 -18.16
N TYR A 448 -7.05 -7.60 -17.77
CA TYR A 448 -5.84 -8.12 -18.46
C TYR A 448 -6.11 -8.70 -19.84
N ASN A 449 -7.36 -8.93 -20.22
CA ASN A 449 -7.71 -9.49 -21.53
C ASN A 449 -7.84 -8.44 -22.64
N ASN A 450 -7.83 -7.13 -22.33
CA ASN A 450 -7.87 -6.10 -23.37
C ASN A 450 -6.54 -5.88 -24.10
N PHE A 451 -5.45 -6.53 -23.63
CA PHE A 451 -4.13 -6.52 -24.29
C PHE A 451 -3.84 -7.77 -25.13
N SER A 452 -4.77 -8.71 -25.26
CA SER A 452 -4.63 -9.88 -26.14
C SER A 452 -5.29 -9.64 -27.50
N GLY A 453 -4.81 -8.65 -28.23
CA GLY A 453 -5.02 -8.64 -29.67
C GLY A 453 -4.08 -9.67 -30.31
N GLU A 454 -4.59 -10.76 -30.84
CA GLU A 454 -3.82 -11.72 -31.66
C GLU A 454 -3.23 -11.07 -32.94
N ASN A 455 -3.54 -9.80 -33.22
CA ASN A 455 -3.11 -9.04 -34.37
C ASN A 455 -2.18 -7.89 -33.98
N GLY A 456 -0.88 -8.15 -33.85
CA GLY A 456 0.14 -7.11 -33.59
C GLY A 456 1.34 -7.56 -32.77
N LYS A 457 1.25 -8.74 -32.16
CA LYS A 457 2.31 -9.28 -31.30
C LYS A 457 3.56 -9.67 -32.08
N THR A 458 4.69 -9.08 -31.72
CA THR A 458 6.02 -9.48 -32.22
C THR A 458 6.74 -10.28 -31.14
N VAL A 459 6.88 -11.57 -31.35
CA VAL A 459 7.63 -12.45 -30.45
C VAL A 459 9.13 -12.16 -30.57
N LEU A 460 9.77 -11.72 -29.50
CA LEU A 460 11.19 -11.46 -29.43
C LEU A 460 12.00 -12.71 -29.07
N PHE A 461 11.45 -13.60 -28.24
CA PHE A 461 12.05 -14.89 -27.90
C PHE A 461 11.14 -16.04 -28.35
N ASN A 462 11.67 -16.89 -29.22
CA ASN A 462 10.91 -17.96 -29.87
C ASN A 462 10.78 -19.25 -29.05
N GLY A 463 11.38 -19.31 -27.86
CA GLY A 463 11.39 -20.49 -26.98
C GLY A 463 12.32 -21.62 -27.45
N LYS A 464 13.12 -21.44 -28.52
CA LYS A 464 13.97 -22.49 -29.09
C LYS A 464 15.45 -22.14 -29.06
N ASP A 465 15.78 -20.93 -29.43
CA ASP A 465 17.14 -20.42 -29.53
C ASP A 465 17.19 -18.89 -29.33
N LEU A 466 18.41 -18.34 -29.35
CA LEU A 466 18.65 -16.91 -29.22
C LEU A 466 18.71 -16.17 -30.58
N SER A 467 18.07 -16.72 -31.62
CA SER A 467 17.95 -16.04 -32.90
C SER A 467 17.27 -14.67 -32.73
N GLY A 468 17.89 -13.62 -33.28
CA GLY A 468 17.42 -12.23 -33.09
C GLY A 468 17.94 -11.55 -31.83
N TRP A 469 18.83 -12.20 -31.09
CA TRP A 469 19.50 -11.65 -29.91
C TRP A 469 21.03 -11.60 -30.08
N VAL A 470 21.65 -10.64 -29.43
CA VAL A 470 23.11 -10.41 -29.44
C VAL A 470 23.61 -10.32 -28.00
N PRO A 471 24.47 -11.24 -27.54
CA PRO A 471 25.05 -11.14 -26.21
C PRO A 471 26.18 -10.10 -26.19
N VAL A 472 26.27 -9.33 -25.12
CA VAL A 472 27.33 -8.38 -24.81
C VAL A 472 27.78 -8.63 -23.38
N THR A 473 29.01 -9.08 -23.16
CA THR A 473 29.52 -9.46 -21.86
C THR A 473 30.86 -8.78 -21.57
N GLU A 474 31.15 -8.61 -20.28
CA GLU A 474 32.39 -7.98 -19.78
C GLU A 474 33.65 -8.79 -20.15
N SER A 475 33.53 -10.10 -20.24
CA SER A 475 34.59 -11.03 -20.63
C SER A 475 34.02 -12.25 -21.33
N GLU A 476 34.84 -12.92 -22.12
CA GLU A 476 34.52 -14.24 -22.67
C GLU A 476 34.53 -15.28 -21.54
N THR A 477 33.66 -16.28 -21.68
CA THR A 477 33.50 -17.39 -20.74
C THR A 477 33.50 -18.72 -21.48
N GLU A 478 33.98 -19.80 -20.83
CA GLU A 478 33.93 -21.16 -21.39
C GLU A 478 32.47 -21.60 -21.57
N GLU A 479 31.62 -21.29 -20.60
CA GLU A 479 30.18 -21.57 -20.66
C GLU A 479 29.40 -20.32 -21.03
N PRO A 480 28.41 -20.39 -21.93
CA PRO A 480 27.60 -19.23 -22.32
C PRO A 480 26.86 -18.63 -21.13
N VAL A 481 26.91 -17.29 -21.02
CA VAL A 481 26.18 -16.52 -19.98
C VAL A 481 24.66 -16.62 -20.15
N PHE A 482 24.21 -16.71 -21.41
CA PHE A 482 22.81 -16.83 -21.79
C PHE A 482 22.61 -18.16 -22.52
N LYS A 483 21.71 -19.01 -22.02
CA LYS A 483 21.37 -20.30 -22.59
C LYS A 483 19.86 -20.42 -22.78
N VAL A 484 19.45 -21.29 -23.71
CA VAL A 484 18.03 -21.69 -23.80
C VAL A 484 17.91 -23.11 -23.28
N GLU A 485 17.12 -23.28 -22.24
CA GLU A 485 16.81 -24.57 -21.62
C GLU A 485 15.30 -24.67 -21.42
N ASP A 486 14.67 -25.76 -21.83
CA ASP A 486 13.23 -26.04 -21.67
C ASP A 486 12.31 -24.86 -22.09
N GLY A 487 12.67 -24.16 -23.16
CA GLY A 487 11.86 -23.05 -23.69
C GLY A 487 12.00 -21.73 -22.94
N ILE A 488 12.99 -21.60 -22.05
CA ILE A 488 13.28 -20.38 -21.29
C ILE A 488 14.73 -19.90 -21.54
N ILE A 489 14.97 -18.62 -21.40
CA ILE A 489 16.32 -18.05 -21.37
C ILE A 489 16.85 -18.17 -19.94
N VAL A 490 17.89 -18.94 -19.75
CA VAL A 490 18.61 -19.05 -18.46
C VAL A 490 19.83 -18.14 -18.51
N VAL A 491 20.01 -17.31 -17.50
CA VAL A 491 21.10 -16.35 -17.35
C VAL A 491 21.91 -16.72 -16.12
N SER A 492 23.23 -16.87 -16.29
CA SER A 492 24.13 -17.24 -15.19
C SER A 492 24.32 -16.14 -14.12
N GLY A 493 24.07 -14.88 -14.50
CA GLY A 493 24.28 -13.71 -13.65
C GLY A 493 25.72 -13.20 -13.61
N LYS A 494 26.67 -13.92 -14.17
CA LYS A 494 28.10 -13.54 -14.26
C LYS A 494 28.73 -14.15 -15.51
N PRO A 495 29.68 -13.42 -16.14
CA PRO A 495 30.07 -12.03 -15.91
C PRO A 495 28.92 -11.04 -16.17
N ASN A 496 29.14 -9.75 -15.78
CA ASN A 496 28.21 -8.69 -16.11
C ASN A 496 28.06 -8.54 -17.63
N GLY A 497 26.84 -8.22 -18.05
CA GLY A 497 26.52 -8.04 -19.44
C GLY A 497 25.01 -8.01 -19.69
N TYR A 498 24.65 -8.15 -20.93
CA TYR A 498 23.25 -8.21 -21.33
C TYR A 498 23.08 -8.96 -22.65
N LEU A 499 21.87 -9.43 -22.87
CA LEU A 499 21.41 -10.02 -24.12
C LEU A 499 20.47 -9.01 -24.80
N ARG A 500 20.90 -8.32 -25.86
CA ARG A 500 20.07 -7.34 -26.55
C ARG A 500 19.42 -7.89 -27.81
N THR A 501 18.29 -7.30 -28.18
CA THR A 501 17.68 -7.56 -29.50
C THR A 501 18.62 -7.15 -30.64
N ALA A 502 18.54 -7.84 -31.77
CA ALA A 502 19.30 -7.48 -32.96
C ALA A 502 18.76 -6.22 -33.67
N ARG A 503 17.50 -5.85 -33.39
CA ARG A 503 16.83 -4.68 -33.97
C ARG A 503 16.51 -3.66 -32.88
N GLN A 504 16.49 -2.39 -33.25
CA GLN A 504 16.01 -1.30 -32.42
C GLN A 504 14.50 -1.13 -32.55
N TYR A 505 13.88 -0.64 -31.47
CA TYR A 505 12.44 -0.38 -31.38
C TYR A 505 12.19 1.05 -30.90
N GLY A 506 11.08 1.64 -31.32
CA GLY A 506 10.61 2.94 -30.89
C GLY A 506 9.47 2.79 -29.86
N ASP A 507 8.23 2.94 -30.30
CA ASP A 507 7.06 2.77 -29.47
C ASP A 507 6.65 1.30 -29.41
N TYR A 508 6.43 0.79 -28.20
CA TYR A 508 6.03 -0.60 -27.94
C TYR A 508 5.55 -0.78 -26.51
N THR A 509 4.79 -1.84 -26.27
CA THR A 509 4.58 -2.44 -24.95
C THR A 509 5.37 -3.75 -24.90
N LEU A 510 6.37 -3.82 -24.02
CA LEU A 510 7.18 -5.01 -23.81
C LEU A 510 6.60 -5.85 -22.67
N HIS A 511 6.45 -7.16 -22.94
CA HIS A 511 6.11 -8.16 -21.93
C HIS A 511 7.30 -9.08 -21.68
N VAL A 512 7.65 -9.26 -20.40
CA VAL A 512 8.73 -10.16 -19.96
C VAL A 512 8.31 -10.84 -18.67
N GLU A 513 8.42 -12.17 -18.63
CA GLU A 513 8.36 -12.90 -17.37
C GLU A 513 9.77 -13.29 -16.92
N TRP A 514 10.05 -13.12 -15.61
CA TRP A 514 11.32 -13.51 -15.02
C TRP A 514 11.13 -14.26 -13.70
N LYS A 515 12.13 -15.08 -13.32
CA LYS A 515 12.21 -15.68 -11.98
C LYS A 515 13.66 -15.85 -11.56
N TRP A 516 13.93 -15.77 -10.27
CA TRP A 516 15.21 -16.11 -9.69
C TRP A 516 15.41 -17.62 -9.63
N ILE A 517 16.61 -18.09 -10.04
CA ILE A 517 17.03 -19.48 -9.88
C ILE A 517 17.88 -19.55 -8.59
N GLY A 518 17.24 -19.70 -7.44
CA GLY A 518 17.85 -19.57 -6.12
C GLY A 518 17.50 -18.24 -5.46
N LYS A 519 18.38 -17.72 -4.60
CA LYS A 519 18.14 -16.46 -3.90
C LYS A 519 18.22 -15.27 -4.85
N GLY A 520 17.22 -14.41 -4.78
CA GLY A 520 17.17 -13.17 -5.55
C GLY A 520 18.36 -12.24 -5.24
N THR A 521 18.91 -11.61 -6.28
CA THR A 521 20.06 -10.70 -6.20
C THR A 521 19.82 -9.45 -7.04
N ASN A 522 20.58 -9.28 -8.15
CA ASN A 522 20.46 -8.13 -9.06
C ASN A 522 20.35 -8.57 -10.51
N SER A 523 19.48 -7.90 -11.27
CA SER A 523 19.33 -7.97 -12.72
C SER A 523 18.45 -6.82 -13.19
N GLY A 524 18.25 -6.67 -14.51
CA GLY A 524 17.43 -5.62 -15.09
C GLY A 524 16.92 -5.94 -16.49
N ILE A 525 15.95 -5.16 -16.95
CA ILE A 525 15.46 -5.13 -18.32
C ILE A 525 15.77 -3.76 -18.90
N PHE A 526 16.69 -3.69 -19.87
CA PHE A 526 17.12 -2.41 -20.44
C PHE A 526 16.21 -1.99 -21.58
N GLN A 527 15.83 -0.74 -21.57
CA GLN A 527 15.05 -0.09 -22.62
C GLN A 527 15.91 0.90 -23.38
N ARG A 528 15.70 0.98 -24.70
CA ARG A 528 16.34 1.97 -25.55
C ARG A 528 17.86 2.00 -25.41
N VAL A 529 18.47 0.82 -25.39
CA VAL A 529 19.92 0.67 -25.37
C VAL A 529 20.49 1.30 -26.65
N GLN A 530 21.44 2.22 -26.47
CA GLN A 530 22.11 2.90 -27.60
C GLN A 530 23.26 2.07 -28.12
N GLU A 531 23.66 2.36 -29.35
CA GLU A 531 24.74 1.65 -30.06
C GLU A 531 26.10 1.70 -29.35
N GLY A 532 26.98 0.76 -29.68
CA GLY A 532 28.36 0.71 -29.23
C GLY A 532 28.72 -0.46 -28.32
N ASP A 533 27.76 -1.36 -27.99
CA ASP A 533 27.96 -2.63 -27.28
C ASP A 533 28.91 -2.57 -26.07
N LYS A 534 28.76 -1.53 -25.25
CA LYS A 534 29.47 -1.39 -23.97
C LYS A 534 28.69 -2.15 -22.88
N VAL A 535 29.36 -2.79 -21.94
CA VAL A 535 28.74 -3.49 -20.83
C VAL A 535 27.79 -2.60 -20.02
N TRP A 536 28.13 -1.31 -19.91
CA TRP A 536 27.26 -0.28 -19.33
C TRP A 536 26.90 0.73 -20.43
N PRO A 537 25.92 0.39 -21.29
CA PRO A 537 25.53 1.24 -22.41
C PRO A 537 24.73 2.44 -21.93
N VAL A 538 24.52 3.41 -22.79
CA VAL A 538 23.46 4.40 -22.56
C VAL A 538 22.12 3.69 -22.71
N ALA A 539 21.38 3.59 -21.61
CA ALA A 539 20.12 2.86 -21.55
C ALA A 539 19.29 3.29 -20.34
N TYR A 540 18.08 2.76 -20.24
CA TYR A 540 17.18 2.93 -19.11
C TYR A 540 16.78 1.56 -18.61
N GLU A 541 17.22 1.24 -17.41
CA GLU A 541 16.98 -0.06 -16.80
C GLU A 541 15.68 -0.04 -16.00
N CYS A 542 14.77 -0.95 -16.30
CA CYS A 542 13.79 -1.41 -15.34
C CYS A 542 14.51 -2.39 -14.42
N GLN A 543 14.82 -1.95 -13.20
CA GLN A 543 15.55 -2.71 -12.21
C GLN A 543 14.77 -3.96 -11.80
N LEU A 544 15.45 -5.10 -11.67
CA LEU A 544 14.91 -6.36 -11.14
C LEU A 544 15.60 -6.80 -9.84
N MET A 545 16.44 -5.94 -9.22
CA MET A 545 17.03 -6.26 -7.91
C MET A 545 15.94 -6.72 -6.95
N ALA A 546 16.17 -7.85 -6.28
CA ALA A 546 15.20 -8.43 -5.35
C ALA A 546 14.76 -7.41 -4.29
N GLY A 547 13.46 -7.20 -4.16
CA GLY A 547 12.84 -6.18 -3.32
C GLY A 547 12.76 -4.78 -3.96
N ARG A 548 13.29 -4.59 -5.19
CA ARG A 548 13.36 -3.29 -5.85
C ARG A 548 12.95 -3.32 -7.32
N ALA A 549 12.31 -4.39 -7.78
CA ALA A 549 11.84 -4.48 -9.15
C ALA A 549 10.89 -3.33 -9.49
N GLY A 550 11.17 -2.64 -10.62
CA GLY A 550 10.42 -1.47 -11.05
C GLY A 550 11.06 -0.11 -10.73
N ASP A 551 12.17 -0.04 -9.98
CA ASP A 551 13.01 1.17 -9.96
C ASP A 551 13.54 1.43 -11.38
N ILE A 552 13.76 2.69 -11.74
CA ILE A 552 14.35 3.05 -13.04
C ILE A 552 15.73 3.63 -12.85
N VAL A 553 16.72 3.05 -13.54
CA VAL A 553 18.11 3.47 -13.47
C VAL A 553 18.57 4.00 -14.83
N GLY A 554 19.14 5.18 -14.86
CA GLY A 554 19.82 5.72 -16.04
C GLY A 554 21.26 5.19 -16.15
N LEU A 555 21.51 4.36 -17.16
CA LEU A 555 22.82 3.76 -17.40
C LEU A 555 23.64 4.58 -18.41
N GLY A 556 24.95 4.56 -18.27
CA GLY A 556 25.91 5.10 -19.26
C GLY A 556 25.71 6.58 -19.63
N GLY A 557 25.02 7.36 -18.81
CA GLY A 557 24.64 8.74 -19.06
C GLY A 557 23.20 8.92 -19.56
N GLY A 558 22.38 7.86 -19.55
CA GLY A 558 20.93 7.93 -19.77
C GLY A 558 20.28 8.88 -18.76
N ARG A 559 19.52 9.88 -19.23
CA ARG A 559 18.89 10.88 -18.37
C ARG A 559 17.41 10.61 -18.22
N ILE A 560 16.96 10.65 -16.98
CA ILE A 560 15.57 10.58 -16.58
C ILE A 560 15.16 11.99 -16.15
N LYS A 561 14.17 12.60 -16.78
CA LYS A 561 13.80 14.01 -16.56
C LYS A 561 13.37 14.28 -15.12
N GLU A 562 12.71 13.32 -14.51
CA GLU A 562 12.18 13.38 -13.14
C GLU A 562 13.27 13.25 -12.07
N VAL A 563 14.52 12.92 -12.45
CA VAL A 563 15.66 12.84 -11.53
C VAL A 563 16.54 14.06 -11.71
N PRO A 564 16.79 14.87 -10.66
CA PRO A 564 17.70 16.01 -10.73
C PRO A 564 19.08 15.60 -11.27
N TYR A 565 19.63 16.42 -12.15
CA TYR A 565 20.96 16.16 -12.68
C TYR A 565 22.05 16.45 -11.65
N ASP A 566 22.79 15.43 -11.27
CA ASP A 566 24.01 15.55 -10.48
C ASP A 566 25.17 14.84 -11.23
N PRO A 567 26.23 15.56 -11.64
CA PRO A 567 27.35 14.95 -12.35
C PRO A 567 28.16 13.97 -11.49
N ALA A 568 28.02 14.00 -10.17
CA ALA A 568 28.66 13.06 -9.25
C ALA A 568 27.91 11.71 -9.18
N VAL A 569 26.64 11.68 -9.57
CA VAL A 569 25.82 10.47 -9.55
C VAL A 569 25.99 9.71 -10.86
N LYS A 570 26.70 8.58 -10.79
CA LYS A 570 26.99 7.73 -11.97
C LYS A 570 25.72 7.08 -12.54
N PHE A 571 24.79 6.67 -11.68
CA PHE A 571 23.57 5.95 -12.02
C PHE A 571 22.37 6.66 -11.40
N PRO A 572 21.84 7.72 -12.04
CA PRO A 572 20.65 8.40 -11.57
C PRO A 572 19.47 7.43 -11.53
N MET A 573 18.72 7.43 -10.44
CA MET A 573 17.65 6.48 -10.19
C MET A 573 16.36 7.18 -9.79
N LYS A 574 15.24 6.71 -10.35
CA LYS A 574 13.89 7.00 -9.90
C LYS A 574 13.35 5.78 -9.20
N LYS A 575 13.07 5.89 -7.91
CA LYS A 575 12.48 4.79 -7.13
C LYS A 575 11.06 4.50 -7.58
N ARG A 576 10.65 3.27 -7.42
CA ARG A 576 9.30 2.78 -7.69
C ARG A 576 8.26 3.41 -6.74
N VAL A 577 7.03 3.48 -7.20
CA VAL A 577 5.90 4.06 -6.43
C VAL A 577 5.65 3.28 -5.13
N HIS A 578 5.68 1.95 -5.18
CA HIS A 578 5.46 1.08 -4.02
C HIS A 578 6.79 0.65 -3.37
N SER A 579 7.67 1.61 -3.10
CA SER A 579 8.93 1.34 -2.39
C SER A 579 8.64 0.67 -1.04
N GLY A 580 9.36 -0.42 -0.74
CA GLY A 580 9.14 -1.22 0.47
C GLY A 580 7.95 -2.19 0.42
N ALA A 581 7.09 -2.14 -0.59
CA ALA A 581 6.00 -3.10 -0.74
C ALA A 581 6.49 -4.44 -1.33
N GLN A 582 5.90 -5.55 -0.88
CA GLN A 582 6.13 -6.87 -1.46
C GLN A 582 5.28 -7.03 -2.73
N ILE A 583 5.78 -6.56 -3.85
CA ILE A 583 5.14 -6.69 -5.17
C ILE A 583 5.68 -7.87 -5.97
N GLU A 584 6.90 -8.31 -5.66
CA GLU A 584 7.53 -9.45 -6.28
C GLU A 584 7.06 -10.76 -5.63
N LEU A 585 6.88 -11.79 -6.45
CA LEU A 585 6.63 -13.14 -5.99
C LEU A 585 7.92 -13.74 -5.39
N PRO A 586 7.80 -14.75 -4.51
CA PRO A 586 8.97 -15.40 -3.91
C PRO A 586 9.97 -15.94 -4.93
N ASP A 587 11.22 -16.11 -4.51
CA ASP A 587 12.26 -16.75 -5.32
C ASP A 587 11.76 -18.09 -5.88
N GLY A 588 12.01 -18.33 -7.16
CA GLY A 588 11.53 -19.50 -7.90
C GLY A 588 10.18 -19.33 -8.58
N GLU A 589 9.41 -18.32 -8.23
CA GLU A 589 8.12 -18.02 -8.88
C GLU A 589 8.28 -17.02 -10.03
N TRP A 590 7.40 -17.13 -11.04
CA TRP A 590 7.44 -16.26 -12.21
C TRP A 590 6.79 -14.91 -11.94
N ASN A 591 7.59 -13.86 -11.98
CA ASN A 591 7.17 -12.48 -11.99
C ASN A 591 6.93 -11.99 -13.42
N ARG A 592 6.17 -10.92 -13.60
CA ARG A 592 5.88 -10.29 -14.88
C ARG A 592 6.23 -8.81 -14.85
N ALA A 593 6.97 -8.35 -15.87
CA ALA A 593 7.16 -6.94 -16.18
C ALA A 593 6.40 -6.57 -17.45
N GLU A 594 5.70 -5.46 -17.44
CA GLU A 594 5.12 -4.79 -18.61
C GLU A 594 5.72 -3.40 -18.69
N ILE A 595 6.36 -3.08 -19.82
CA ILE A 595 7.09 -1.82 -19.99
C ILE A 595 6.58 -1.14 -21.25
N ILE A 596 5.87 -0.02 -21.09
CA ILE A 596 5.31 0.76 -22.19
C ILE A 596 6.27 1.90 -22.52
N CYS A 597 6.81 1.89 -23.71
CA CYS A 597 7.60 2.97 -24.28
C CYS A 597 6.80 3.66 -25.37
N LYS A 598 6.36 4.93 -25.14
CA LYS A 598 5.62 5.71 -26.11
C LYS A 598 6.18 7.14 -26.21
N GLY A 599 6.66 7.52 -27.39
CA GLY A 599 7.36 8.78 -27.58
C GLY A 599 8.61 8.87 -26.67
N ASP A 600 8.68 9.80 -25.75
CA ASP A 600 9.72 9.93 -24.74
C ASP A 600 9.33 9.37 -23.36
N LYS A 601 8.12 8.83 -23.20
CA LYS A 601 7.63 8.26 -21.96
C LYS A 601 7.95 6.77 -21.85
N MET A 602 8.29 6.35 -20.64
CA MET A 602 8.37 4.94 -20.27
C MET A 602 7.55 4.72 -19.00
N THR A 603 6.67 3.74 -19.05
CA THR A 603 5.83 3.33 -17.94
C THR A 603 6.14 1.89 -17.60
N VAL A 604 6.28 1.56 -16.31
CA VAL A 604 6.71 0.23 -15.84
C VAL A 604 5.72 -0.34 -14.86
N TYR A 605 5.31 -1.57 -15.13
CA TYR A 605 4.46 -2.39 -14.26
C TYR A 605 5.19 -3.66 -13.86
N ILE A 606 5.08 -4.00 -12.59
CA ILE A 606 5.58 -5.25 -12.02
C ILE A 606 4.40 -6.00 -11.43
N ASN A 607 4.13 -7.20 -11.93
CA ASN A 607 2.99 -8.03 -11.51
C ASN A 607 1.64 -7.30 -11.56
N GLY A 608 1.47 -6.38 -12.54
CA GLY A 608 0.28 -5.56 -12.73
C GLY A 608 0.20 -4.32 -11.82
N SER A 609 1.23 -4.05 -11.00
CA SER A 609 1.35 -2.85 -10.19
C SER A 609 2.16 -1.80 -10.94
N LEU A 610 1.62 -0.57 -11.08
CA LEU A 610 2.37 0.55 -11.65
C LEU A 610 3.50 0.93 -10.70
N GLU A 611 4.73 0.88 -11.19
CA GLU A 611 5.90 1.19 -10.38
C GLU A 611 6.60 2.47 -10.79
N ASN A 612 6.57 2.83 -12.08
CA ASN A 612 7.19 4.06 -12.52
C ASN A 612 6.58 4.63 -13.81
N VAL A 613 6.56 5.96 -13.89
CA VAL A 613 6.36 6.72 -15.12
C VAL A 613 7.50 7.73 -15.22
N VAL A 614 8.28 7.67 -16.30
CA VAL A 614 9.44 8.53 -16.49
C VAL A 614 9.53 9.07 -17.92
N THR A 615 10.24 10.20 -18.06
CA THR A 615 10.54 10.81 -19.36
C THR A 615 12.02 10.60 -19.70
N LEU A 616 12.27 9.95 -20.84
CA LEU A 616 13.57 9.52 -21.30
C LEU A 616 14.16 10.51 -22.32
N SER A 617 15.50 10.57 -22.42
CA SER A 617 16.15 11.40 -23.44
C SER A 617 16.16 10.74 -24.83
N HIS A 618 15.99 9.43 -24.93
CA HIS A 618 16.03 8.70 -26.20
C HIS A 618 14.67 8.09 -26.52
N LYS A 619 14.29 8.10 -27.79
CA LYS A 619 12.98 7.59 -28.26
C LYS A 619 13.06 6.23 -28.96
N THR A 620 14.26 5.77 -29.27
CA THR A 620 14.52 4.48 -29.93
C THR A 620 15.76 3.82 -29.36
N GLY A 621 15.88 2.51 -29.51
CA GLY A 621 17.06 1.73 -29.13
C GLY A 621 16.72 0.24 -29.02
N TYR A 622 17.71 -0.56 -28.60
CA TYR A 622 17.52 -1.99 -28.38
C TYR A 622 16.84 -2.25 -27.05
N ILE A 623 16.21 -3.41 -26.94
CA ILE A 623 15.70 -4.00 -25.70
C ILE A 623 16.72 -5.02 -25.22
N ALA A 624 17.04 -5.09 -23.92
CA ALA A 624 17.99 -6.06 -23.43
C ALA A 624 17.62 -6.66 -22.06
N LEU A 625 18.11 -7.88 -21.83
CA LEU A 625 17.97 -8.65 -20.59
C LEU A 625 19.33 -8.73 -19.92
N GLN A 626 19.47 -8.27 -18.68
CA GLN A 626 20.76 -8.10 -18.01
C GLN A 626 21.24 -9.41 -17.36
N SER A 627 22.55 -9.60 -17.38
CA SER A 627 23.29 -10.53 -16.53
C SER A 627 24.05 -9.74 -15.49
N GLU A 628 23.62 -9.81 -14.22
CA GLU A 628 24.30 -9.25 -13.05
C GLU A 628 23.88 -10.02 -11.79
N GLY A 629 24.82 -10.23 -10.88
CA GLY A 629 24.54 -10.86 -9.57
C GLY A 629 24.38 -12.38 -9.61
N GLY A 630 23.16 -12.89 -9.50
CA GLY A 630 22.84 -14.31 -9.43
C GLY A 630 22.04 -14.84 -10.62
N PRO A 631 21.86 -16.18 -10.70
CA PRO A 631 21.18 -16.79 -11.82
C PRO A 631 19.67 -16.50 -11.81
N LEU A 632 19.13 -16.22 -13.00
CA LEU A 632 17.71 -16.01 -13.21
C LEU A 632 17.28 -16.56 -14.59
N ALA A 633 15.98 -16.60 -14.80
CA ALA A 633 15.40 -17.06 -16.06
C ALA A 633 14.38 -16.05 -16.60
N PHE A 634 14.28 -15.96 -17.94
CA PHE A 634 13.26 -15.19 -18.65
C PHE A 634 12.45 -16.06 -19.60
N ARG A 635 11.18 -15.73 -19.78
CA ARG A 635 10.28 -16.32 -20.79
C ARG A 635 9.23 -15.30 -21.23
N ASN A 636 8.41 -15.67 -22.20
CA ASN A 636 7.30 -14.87 -22.72
C ASN A 636 7.72 -13.45 -23.08
N VAL A 637 8.86 -13.33 -23.81
CA VAL A 637 9.41 -12.02 -24.21
C VAL A 637 8.84 -11.63 -25.56
N PHE A 638 7.98 -10.64 -25.60
CA PHE A 638 7.34 -10.13 -26.82
C PHE A 638 6.98 -8.65 -26.70
N ILE A 639 6.71 -7.99 -27.81
CA ILE A 639 6.20 -6.61 -27.86
C ILE A 639 4.88 -6.56 -28.64
N GLU A 640 4.07 -5.56 -28.30
CA GLU A 640 2.84 -5.15 -29.00
C GLU A 640 2.92 -3.69 -29.41
#